data_dbdc8a0b7e96028d19c97961e92e1072
#
_entry.id   dbdc8a0b7e96028d19c97961e92e1072
#
_cell.length_a   1.000
_cell.length_b   1.000
_cell.length_c   1.000
_cell.angle_alpha   90.00
_cell.angle_beta   90.00
_cell.angle_gamma   90.00
#
_symmetry.space_group_name_H-M   'P 1'
#
loop_
_entity.id
_entity.type
_entity.pdbx_description
1 polymer ?
#
loop_
_entity_poly.entity_id
_entity_poly.type
_entity_poly.pdbx_seq_one_letter_code
_entity_poly.pdbx_strand_id
1 'polypeptide(L)'
;MRNIDLIREVTKSAANRWPDVLPMVGIDVPASPRAQVACPACGGRDRFRFDDNGRGSHFCNQCGAGDGLDLIQKVNRCDATEAARMVADVLGIDYRTADTAPEATGQSKAIIEAERQQREQDRQQAEATELEQKRQRFNRRYTALCNSATMGGSAYLAAKGLTGFTFPTLKDGRLLVVLTDETGAVTAAQTITPDGEKRQVTDGTKRGAYHAVNAPEQPQAVIIAEGLATTLTAHLMRPDALTVAAIDAGNLLHVAEVMRRKYPDAQIIIAGDNDWHAPGELDEHGKPKKNGGKIGAEKAASAVSGWVSLPPTEYKADWDDYRQQKGLEAATQAFNDSQYQHKGEGVGIQLKAIEGGKKDSQEADPLKPRIESRKDGIFWITPKVYQVSGEVINNESWLCSPLEVIGTGRDDKDQYLIIRWLPVGETLPTTAAIPLADIGEREGWRTLKAGGVNVTTKTALRATLADWLQRAGSHEIWRVAQATGWQCGAYIMPDGEVIGSPDKPVLFNGRSAAAAGYTVKGTPEGWRDSVARLARGNPSMMAGIGAALAAPLIGLAGTDGFGIHFYEQSSAGKTTTANIASSLYGEPDALRLTWFGTALGIANEAAAHNDGLMPLDEVGQGADPDSVAKSAYTLFNGVGKLQGAKEGGNRDLKRWRTVALSTGEMDIETFIATAGRKVKAGQLVRLLNIPLEKSQQHHETANGKAHADALKDAYQHNYGAAGRFWIKHLADHQQQAISAVRAAEERWRSLIPADYGEQVHRVAARFAVLEAALLFGSVVTGWDAQECRDAIQHNFNAWIKEFGTGNKEHQQIIEQTEAFLNAYGLSRFAPLPYDPQSLPIRDLAGYRDKGKHDCDSMVFYTFPAAFEDEIARGFNSKHFAKALAGTGMLTPPASGRGFQRKSPRIDGRQINVYVIHHLPDGEQSEE
;
A
#
# COMPACT_ATOMS: atom_id res chain seq x y z
N MET A 1 22.94 -23.31 24.72
CA MET A 1 23.57 -22.47 23.66
C MET A 1 24.97 -22.03 24.12
N ARG A 2 26.03 -21.98 23.27
CA ARG A 2 27.33 -21.43 23.68
C ARG A 2 27.22 -19.92 23.92
N ASN A 3 27.99 -19.36 24.86
CA ASN A 3 27.91 -17.94 25.24
C ASN A 3 28.05 -16.99 24.03
N ILE A 4 28.96 -17.29 23.09
CA ILE A 4 29.15 -16.45 21.90
C ILE A 4 27.94 -16.48 20.94
N ASP A 5 27.29 -17.64 20.86
CA ASP A 5 26.11 -17.81 19.99
C ASP A 5 24.88 -17.08 20.64
N LEU A 6 24.81 -17.10 21.97
CA LEU A 6 23.79 -16.34 22.72
C LEU A 6 23.96 -14.81 22.50
N ILE A 7 25.17 -14.29 22.63
CA ILE A 7 25.45 -12.87 22.41
C ILE A 7 25.07 -12.46 20.98
N ARG A 8 25.39 -13.28 19.96
CA ARG A 8 25.03 -13.01 18.58
C ARG A 8 23.53 -13.03 18.34
N GLU A 9 22.83 -14.02 18.89
CA GLU A 9 21.38 -14.16 18.74
C GLU A 9 20.64 -13.02 19.43
N VAL A 10 21.04 -12.68 20.66
CA VAL A 10 20.51 -11.54 21.42
C VAL A 10 20.73 -10.23 20.68
N THR A 11 21.95 -9.96 20.21
CA THR A 11 22.25 -8.73 19.46
C THR A 11 21.42 -8.63 18.19
N LYS A 12 21.24 -9.75 17.49
CA LYS A 12 20.40 -9.82 16.28
C LYS A 12 18.92 -9.58 16.60
N SER A 13 18.41 -10.21 17.64
CA SER A 13 16.99 -10.14 18.03
C SER A 13 16.62 -8.81 18.69
N ALA A 14 17.57 -8.13 19.35
CA ALA A 14 17.40 -6.81 19.92
C ALA A 14 17.62 -5.66 18.90
N ALA A 15 18.08 -5.95 17.68
CA ALA A 15 18.35 -4.93 16.67
C ALA A 15 17.09 -4.11 16.34
N ASN A 16 17.20 -2.78 16.38
CA ASN A 16 16.11 -1.81 16.24
C ASN A 16 15.02 -1.92 17.33
N ARG A 17 15.32 -2.53 18.46
CA ARG A 17 14.39 -2.73 19.57
C ARG A 17 14.98 -2.30 20.92
N TRP A 18 16.17 -1.72 20.94
CA TRP A 18 16.86 -1.31 22.16
C TRP A 18 16.10 -0.29 23.01
N PRO A 19 15.34 0.66 22.42
CA PRO A 19 14.47 1.55 23.19
C PRO A 19 13.39 0.82 24.00
N ASP A 20 12.97 -0.36 23.55
CA ASP A 20 11.96 -1.20 24.22
C ASP A 20 12.63 -2.18 25.20
N VAL A 21 13.81 -2.69 24.86
CA VAL A 21 14.54 -3.70 25.63
C VAL A 21 15.21 -3.09 26.88
N LEU A 22 15.83 -1.92 26.74
CA LEU A 22 16.56 -1.29 27.84
C LEU A 22 15.68 -0.95 29.05
N PRO A 23 14.49 -0.37 28.90
CA PRO A 23 13.58 -0.16 30.03
C PRO A 23 13.14 -1.46 30.73
N MET A 24 13.00 -2.57 29.99
CA MET A 24 12.64 -3.87 30.55
C MET A 24 13.75 -4.50 31.40
N VAL A 25 15.00 -4.09 31.17
CA VAL A 25 16.15 -4.45 32.04
C VAL A 25 16.47 -3.34 33.06
N GLY A 26 15.55 -2.40 33.27
CA GLY A 26 15.65 -1.35 34.29
C GLY A 26 16.51 -0.15 33.90
N ILE A 27 16.73 0.10 32.58
CA ILE A 27 17.57 1.21 32.09
C ILE A 27 16.73 2.15 31.24
N ASP A 28 16.36 3.30 31.79
CA ASP A 28 15.63 4.33 31.07
C ASP A 28 16.55 5.09 30.08
N VAL A 29 16.09 5.25 28.85
CA VAL A 29 16.79 6.00 27.80
C VAL A 29 15.88 7.07 27.22
N PRO A 30 16.45 8.23 26.79
CA PRO A 30 15.64 9.31 26.24
C PRO A 30 15.00 8.90 24.90
N ALA A 31 13.74 9.28 24.70
CA ALA A 31 12.99 9.01 23.46
C ALA A 31 13.49 9.81 22.24
N SER A 32 14.23 10.91 22.46
CA SER A 32 14.77 11.74 21.39
C SER A 32 16.31 11.64 21.32
N PRO A 33 16.90 11.36 20.14
CA PRO A 33 18.35 11.33 19.96
C PRO A 33 19.06 12.66 20.26
N ARG A 34 18.31 13.76 20.27
CA ARG A 34 18.84 15.10 20.61
C ARG A 34 18.77 15.44 22.08
N ALA A 35 18.04 14.66 22.86
CA ALA A 35 17.94 14.89 24.30
C ALA A 35 19.26 14.52 25.00
N GLN A 36 19.75 15.42 25.85
CA GLN A 36 20.87 15.18 26.74
C GLN A 36 20.31 14.99 28.14
N VAL A 37 20.60 13.84 28.75
CA VAL A 37 20.05 13.45 30.06
C VAL A 37 21.17 12.95 30.97
N ALA A 38 20.83 12.67 32.22
CA ALA A 38 21.71 12.01 33.16
C ALA A 38 22.13 10.62 32.63
N CYS A 39 23.38 10.25 32.76
CA CYS A 39 23.87 8.94 32.33
C CYS A 39 23.36 7.84 33.26
N PRO A 40 22.72 6.78 32.78
CA PRO A 40 22.26 5.67 33.64
C PRO A 40 23.38 4.94 34.35
N ALA A 41 24.59 4.95 33.81
CA ALA A 41 25.73 4.25 34.38
C ALA A 41 26.55 5.10 35.36
N CYS A 42 26.78 6.40 35.08
CA CYS A 42 27.70 7.24 35.87
C CYS A 42 27.05 8.52 36.43
N GLY A 43 25.75 8.76 36.17
CA GLY A 43 25.03 9.97 36.61
C GLY A 43 25.43 11.22 35.82
N GLY A 44 25.25 12.40 36.42
CA GLY A 44 25.44 13.72 35.81
C GLY A 44 24.14 14.24 35.24
N ARG A 45 24.07 15.52 34.78
CA ARG A 45 22.79 16.13 34.42
C ARG A 45 22.47 16.02 32.92
N ASP A 46 23.47 16.09 32.01
CA ASP A 46 23.27 16.34 30.59
C ASP A 46 24.35 15.73 29.69
N ARG A 47 24.97 14.63 30.14
CA ARG A 47 26.14 14.04 29.47
C ARG A 47 25.88 12.80 28.63
N PHE A 48 24.63 12.28 28.66
CA PHE A 48 24.25 11.04 28.00
C PHE A 48 23.28 11.34 26.86
N ARG A 49 23.53 10.74 25.70
CA ARG A 49 22.64 10.69 24.52
C ARG A 49 22.45 9.26 24.10
N PHE A 50 21.27 8.94 23.65
CA PHE A 50 20.92 7.63 23.12
C PHE A 50 20.33 7.78 21.71
N ASP A 51 20.86 7.00 20.76
CA ASP A 51 20.34 6.92 19.40
C ASP A 51 20.36 5.44 18.99
N ASP A 52 19.19 4.82 18.78
CA ASP A 52 19.13 3.37 18.59
C ASP A 52 19.92 2.91 17.35
N ASN A 53 20.01 3.64 16.27
CA ASN A 53 20.74 3.26 15.04
C ASN A 53 20.78 1.73 14.78
N GLY A 54 19.73 1.00 15.23
CA GLY A 54 19.59 -0.45 15.19
C GLY A 54 20.45 -1.25 16.19
N ARG A 55 21.38 -0.61 16.91
CA ARG A 55 22.31 -1.30 17.83
C ARG A 55 22.20 -0.83 19.29
N GLY A 56 21.27 0.08 19.58
CA GLY A 56 21.17 0.72 20.90
C GLY A 56 22.39 1.62 21.18
N SER A 57 22.84 2.36 20.16
CA SER A 57 24.02 3.22 20.27
C SER A 57 23.82 4.32 21.29
N HIS A 58 24.79 4.52 22.15
CA HIS A 58 24.77 5.57 23.14
C HIS A 58 26.12 6.28 23.22
N PHE A 59 26.12 7.49 23.73
CA PHE A 59 27.33 8.25 24.01
C PHE A 59 27.19 9.01 25.34
N CYS A 60 28.20 8.87 26.18
CA CYS A 60 28.33 9.65 27.40
C CYS A 60 29.71 10.30 27.45
N ASN A 61 29.79 11.59 27.76
CA ASN A 61 31.07 12.33 27.83
C ASN A 61 32.09 11.75 28.82
N GLN A 62 31.65 10.93 29.78
CA GLN A 62 32.52 10.30 30.78
C GLN A 62 32.68 8.79 30.53
N CYS A 63 31.62 8.07 30.14
CA CYS A 63 31.66 6.62 29.95
C CYS A 63 32.05 6.18 28.52
N GLY A 64 32.13 7.14 27.58
CA GLY A 64 32.40 6.87 26.17
C GLY A 64 31.17 6.41 25.39
N ALA A 65 31.42 5.99 24.16
CA ALA A 65 30.39 5.40 23.27
C ALA A 65 30.24 3.89 23.57
N GLY A 66 29.11 3.34 23.17
CA GLY A 66 28.81 1.91 23.23
C GLY A 66 27.50 1.54 22.54
N ASP A 67 27.20 0.24 22.54
CA ASP A 67 25.91 -0.29 22.07
C ASP A 67 24.99 -0.67 23.25
N GLY A 68 23.81 -1.27 22.94
CA GLY A 68 22.83 -1.61 23.96
C GLY A 68 23.34 -2.63 24.99
N LEU A 69 24.13 -3.62 24.57
CA LEU A 69 24.71 -4.59 25.49
C LEU A 69 25.80 -3.92 26.35
N ASP A 70 26.63 -3.06 25.78
CA ASP A 70 27.62 -2.28 26.53
C ASP A 70 26.97 -1.39 27.60
N LEU A 71 25.80 -0.82 27.30
CA LEU A 71 25.07 -0.02 28.27
C LEU A 71 24.59 -0.87 29.45
N ILE A 72 24.04 -2.05 29.18
CA ILE A 72 23.60 -3.00 30.22
C ILE A 72 24.80 -3.43 31.09
N GLN A 73 25.92 -3.78 30.48
CA GLN A 73 27.16 -4.14 31.21
C GLN A 73 27.61 -3.01 32.14
N LYS A 74 27.65 -1.78 31.65
CA LYS A 74 28.09 -0.60 32.42
C LYS A 74 27.16 -0.28 33.59
N VAL A 75 25.83 -0.38 33.38
CA VAL A 75 24.83 -0.06 34.40
C VAL A 75 24.78 -1.16 35.48
N ASN A 76 24.73 -2.43 35.06
CA ASN A 76 24.58 -3.56 35.97
C ASN A 76 25.91 -4.14 36.46
N ARG A 77 27.06 -3.61 35.98
CA ARG A 77 28.43 -4.07 36.33
C ARG A 77 28.61 -5.58 36.13
N CYS A 78 28.10 -6.09 35.01
CA CYS A 78 28.11 -7.49 34.63
C CYS A 78 28.92 -7.73 33.35
N ASP A 79 29.20 -8.99 33.03
CA ASP A 79 29.91 -9.33 31.80
C ASP A 79 28.95 -9.39 30.59
N ALA A 80 29.50 -9.52 29.37
CA ALA A 80 28.72 -9.55 28.12
C ALA A 80 27.77 -10.77 28.06
N THR A 81 28.10 -11.88 28.72
CA THR A 81 27.28 -13.07 28.74
C THR A 81 26.07 -12.89 29.68
N GLU A 82 26.31 -12.27 30.84
CA GLU A 82 25.25 -11.96 31.80
C GLU A 82 24.31 -10.90 31.21
N ALA A 83 24.84 -9.83 30.60
CA ALA A 83 24.04 -8.85 29.87
C ALA A 83 23.18 -9.50 28.75
N ALA A 84 23.78 -10.42 27.99
CA ALA A 84 23.04 -11.17 26.95
C ALA A 84 21.96 -12.07 27.53
N ARG A 85 22.15 -12.69 28.69
CA ARG A 85 21.12 -13.48 29.38
C ARG A 85 19.96 -12.61 29.83
N MET A 86 20.22 -11.42 30.40
CA MET A 86 19.18 -10.49 30.80
C MET A 86 18.31 -10.07 29.59
N VAL A 87 18.93 -9.79 28.45
CA VAL A 87 18.21 -9.47 27.23
C VAL A 87 17.50 -10.69 26.63
N ALA A 88 18.08 -11.89 26.73
CA ALA A 88 17.47 -13.13 26.28
C ALA A 88 16.18 -13.44 27.08
N ASP A 89 16.21 -13.24 28.38
CA ASP A 89 15.02 -13.42 29.24
C ASP A 89 13.90 -12.45 28.87
N VAL A 90 14.23 -11.18 28.55
CA VAL A 90 13.27 -10.17 28.08
C VAL A 90 12.72 -10.51 26.69
N LEU A 91 13.57 -11.03 25.79
CA LEU A 91 13.17 -11.35 24.42
C LEU A 91 12.54 -12.74 24.26
N GLY A 92 12.53 -13.56 25.34
CA GLY A 92 12.03 -14.92 25.34
C GLY A 92 12.90 -15.86 24.48
N ILE A 93 14.22 -15.63 24.44
CA ILE A 93 15.18 -16.48 23.74
C ILE A 93 15.58 -17.62 24.68
N ASP A 94 15.29 -18.86 24.32
CA ASP A 94 15.68 -20.03 25.09
C ASP A 94 17.15 -20.36 24.90
N TYR A 95 17.94 -20.13 25.93
CA TYR A 95 19.39 -20.43 25.97
C TYR A 95 19.74 -21.54 26.98
N ARG A 96 18.76 -22.05 27.73
CA ARG A 96 18.94 -23.08 28.76
C ARG A 96 18.82 -24.47 28.15
N THR A 97 19.61 -25.39 28.63
CA THR A 97 19.48 -26.82 28.29
C THR A 97 18.35 -27.43 29.09
N ALA A 98 17.64 -28.37 28.51
CA ALA A 98 16.29 -28.89 28.80
C ALA A 98 16.01 -29.49 30.18
N ASP A 99 16.38 -28.88 31.31
CA ASP A 99 16.05 -29.45 32.63
C ASP A 99 15.48 -28.49 33.68
N THR A 100 15.25 -27.23 33.38
CA THR A 100 14.55 -26.32 34.28
C THR A 100 13.84 -25.18 33.54
N ALA A 101 12.61 -25.39 33.06
CA ALA A 101 11.76 -24.34 32.54
C ALA A 101 10.49 -24.18 33.39
N PRO A 102 10.16 -22.97 33.87
CA PRO A 102 8.78 -22.60 34.13
C PRO A 102 8.20 -22.02 32.82
N GLU A 103 7.01 -22.49 32.44
CA GLU A 103 6.22 -22.04 31.30
C GLU A 103 5.95 -20.52 31.40
N ALA A 104 6.50 -19.75 30.51
CA ALA A 104 6.11 -18.35 30.32
C ALA A 104 4.80 -18.32 29.51
N THR A 105 3.72 -18.07 30.22
CA THR A 105 2.35 -18.02 29.72
C THR A 105 2.19 -16.97 28.59
N GLY A 106 1.37 -17.30 27.59
CA GLY A 106 1.05 -16.46 26.42
C GLY A 106 0.48 -15.06 26.76
N GLN A 107 0.17 -14.78 28.02
CA GLN A 107 -0.26 -13.48 28.54
C GLN A 107 0.83 -12.39 28.45
N SER A 108 2.11 -12.73 28.65
CA SER A 108 3.19 -11.74 28.61
C SER A 108 3.43 -11.17 27.21
N LYS A 109 3.23 -11.96 26.13
CA LYS A 109 3.38 -11.47 24.73
C LYS A 109 2.23 -10.55 24.32
N ALA A 110 1.01 -10.81 24.79
CA ALA A 110 -0.15 -9.98 24.49
C ALA A 110 -0.09 -8.62 25.20
N ILE A 111 0.45 -8.58 26.42
CA ILE A 111 0.66 -7.34 27.19
C ILE A 111 1.70 -6.47 26.50
N ILE A 112 2.83 -7.04 26.07
CA ILE A 112 3.91 -6.32 25.36
C ILE A 112 3.42 -5.73 24.03
N GLU A 113 2.62 -6.47 23.28
CA GLU A 113 2.09 -5.98 21.99
C GLU A 113 1.01 -4.90 22.20
N ALA A 114 0.20 -5.01 23.25
CA ALA A 114 -0.79 -3.98 23.61
C ALA A 114 -0.12 -2.68 24.07
N GLU A 115 0.92 -2.78 24.91
CA GLU A 115 1.70 -1.61 25.34
C GLU A 115 2.43 -0.95 24.16
N ARG A 116 2.92 -1.73 23.20
CA ARG A 116 3.55 -1.19 22.00
C ARG A 116 2.56 -0.44 21.12
N GLN A 117 1.36 -0.99 20.93
CA GLN A 117 0.29 -0.32 20.18
C GLN A 117 -0.15 0.96 20.89
N GLN A 118 -0.24 0.93 22.22
CA GLN A 118 -0.58 2.11 23.01
C GLN A 118 0.50 3.21 22.88
N ARG A 119 1.78 2.86 23.01
CA ARG A 119 2.89 3.82 22.83
C ARG A 119 2.94 4.41 21.41
N GLU A 120 2.66 3.61 20.38
CA GLU A 120 2.58 4.12 19.01
C GLU A 120 1.39 5.07 18.82
N GLN A 121 0.24 4.78 19.43
CA GLN A 121 -0.91 5.68 19.45
C GLN A 121 -0.61 6.95 20.23
N ASP A 122 0.01 6.83 21.40
CA ASP A 122 0.40 7.97 22.23
C ASP A 122 1.42 8.86 21.49
N ARG A 123 2.37 8.26 20.75
CA ARG A 123 3.32 9.00 19.92
C ARG A 123 2.62 9.76 18.79
N GLN A 124 1.73 9.10 18.05
CA GLN A 124 0.94 9.72 16.98
C GLN A 124 0.05 10.83 17.53
N GLN A 125 -0.53 10.63 18.69
CA GLN A 125 -1.34 11.64 19.36
C GLN A 125 -0.51 12.81 19.87
N ALA A 126 0.69 12.56 20.37
CA ALA A 126 1.64 13.60 20.78
C ALA A 126 2.14 14.40 19.57
N GLU A 127 2.49 13.76 18.46
CA GLU A 127 2.89 14.42 17.20
C GLU A 127 1.74 15.27 16.63
N ALA A 128 0.50 14.74 16.62
CA ALA A 128 -0.68 15.48 16.18
C ALA A 128 -0.96 16.70 17.09
N THR A 129 -0.80 16.53 18.41
CA THR A 129 -0.97 17.61 19.40
C THR A 129 0.10 18.68 19.22
N GLU A 130 1.35 18.30 19.00
CA GLU A 130 2.46 19.24 18.75
C GLU A 130 2.24 20.03 17.45
N LEU A 131 1.78 19.35 16.39
CA LEU A 131 1.47 19.98 15.11
C LEU A 131 0.33 21.01 15.27
N GLU A 132 -0.72 20.64 15.99
CA GLU A 132 -1.83 21.56 16.25
C GLU A 132 -1.40 22.74 17.14
N GLN A 133 -0.56 22.53 18.13
CA GLN A 133 0.02 23.61 18.93
C GLN A 133 0.90 24.53 18.09
N LYS A 134 1.71 24.00 17.16
CA LYS A 134 2.49 24.81 16.20
C LYS A 134 1.57 25.65 15.35
N ARG A 135 0.51 25.06 14.81
CA ARG A 135 -0.50 25.76 14.01
C ARG A 135 -1.16 26.90 14.80
N GLN A 136 -1.53 26.65 16.05
CA GLN A 136 -2.14 27.69 16.91
C GLN A 136 -1.16 28.82 17.25
N ARG A 137 0.13 28.50 17.50
CA ARG A 137 1.18 29.50 17.71
C ARG A 137 1.39 30.34 16.45
N PHE A 138 1.47 29.70 15.28
CA PHE A 138 1.53 30.38 14.00
C PHE A 138 0.34 31.31 13.80
N ASN A 139 -0.89 30.82 13.94
CA ASN A 139 -2.11 31.61 13.77
C ASN A 139 -2.14 32.85 14.67
N ARG A 140 -1.73 32.72 15.94
CA ARG A 140 -1.65 33.89 16.86
C ARG A 140 -0.66 34.93 16.37
N ARG A 141 0.53 34.52 15.91
CA ARG A 141 1.56 35.42 15.38
C ARG A 141 1.12 36.05 14.07
N TYR A 142 0.57 35.28 13.18
CA TYR A 142 0.06 35.74 11.90
C TYR A 142 -1.07 36.77 12.09
N THR A 143 -2.04 36.48 12.94
CA THR A 143 -3.14 37.42 13.26
C THR A 143 -2.60 38.73 13.86
N ALA A 144 -1.62 38.66 14.75
CA ALA A 144 -0.98 39.84 15.32
C ALA A 144 -0.28 40.71 14.26
N LEU A 145 0.41 40.08 13.29
CA LEU A 145 1.04 40.74 12.15
C LEU A 145 -0.02 41.39 11.26
N CYS A 146 -1.08 40.67 10.89
CA CYS A 146 -2.17 41.20 10.08
C CYS A 146 -2.86 42.41 10.74
N ASN A 147 -3.13 42.34 12.04
CA ASN A 147 -3.76 43.44 12.78
C ASN A 147 -2.88 44.71 12.86
N SER A 148 -1.56 44.56 12.71
CA SER A 148 -0.61 45.67 12.71
C SER A 148 -0.20 46.17 11.32
N ALA A 149 -0.65 45.46 10.26
CA ALA A 149 -0.33 45.80 8.88
C ALA A 149 -1.42 46.68 8.23
N THR A 150 -1.03 47.53 7.31
CA THR A 150 -1.93 48.31 6.46
C THR A 150 -1.61 48.02 5.00
N MET A 151 -2.64 47.91 4.14
CA MET A 151 -2.41 47.73 2.71
C MET A 151 -1.76 48.98 2.14
N GLY A 152 -0.65 48.82 1.42
CA GLY A 152 0.08 49.98 0.85
C GLY A 152 1.27 49.56 0.01
N GLY A 153 1.97 50.53 -0.54
CA GLY A 153 3.25 50.36 -1.20
C GLY A 153 4.36 50.06 -0.19
N SER A 154 5.32 49.24 -0.58
CA SER A 154 6.48 48.87 0.22
C SER A 154 7.75 49.55 -0.32
N ALA A 155 8.63 50.01 0.56
CA ALA A 155 9.93 50.54 0.18
C ALA A 155 10.79 49.51 -0.57
N TYR A 156 10.67 48.22 -0.19
CA TYR A 156 11.29 47.10 -0.91
C TYR A 156 10.83 47.02 -2.37
N LEU A 157 9.50 47.06 -2.60
CA LEU A 157 8.94 47.00 -3.96
C LEU A 157 9.26 48.26 -4.76
N ALA A 158 9.30 49.42 -4.12
CA ALA A 158 9.71 50.70 -4.75
C ALA A 158 11.17 50.63 -5.22
N ALA A 159 12.07 50.12 -4.38
CA ALA A 159 13.47 49.92 -4.74
C ALA A 159 13.66 48.93 -5.93
N LYS A 160 12.74 47.96 -6.07
CA LYS A 160 12.71 47.03 -7.19
C LYS A 160 11.93 47.56 -8.41
N GLY A 161 11.42 48.78 -8.39
CA GLY A 161 10.60 49.34 -9.47
C GLY A 161 9.26 48.64 -9.68
N LEU A 162 8.70 48.02 -8.63
CA LEU A 162 7.45 47.29 -8.61
C LEU A 162 6.35 48.09 -7.85
N THR A 163 6.24 49.35 -8.13
CA THR A 163 5.35 50.29 -7.39
C THR A 163 3.85 50.08 -7.64
N GLY A 164 3.49 49.37 -8.69
CA GLY A 164 2.08 49.08 -9.02
C GLY A 164 1.43 48.03 -8.12
N PHE A 165 2.20 47.36 -7.24
CA PHE A 165 1.69 46.33 -6.36
C PHE A 165 1.57 46.81 -4.91
N THR A 166 0.48 46.42 -4.23
CA THR A 166 0.23 46.71 -2.83
C THR A 166 0.17 45.46 -2.01
N PHE A 167 0.76 45.50 -0.82
CA PHE A 167 0.83 44.38 0.12
C PHE A 167 0.57 44.86 1.54
N PRO A 168 0.15 43.94 2.46
CA PRO A 168 0.11 44.28 3.88
C PRO A 168 1.52 44.69 4.34
N THR A 169 1.67 45.92 4.79
CA THR A 169 2.95 46.49 5.23
C THR A 169 2.85 46.88 6.71
N LEU A 170 3.81 46.43 7.49
CA LEU A 170 3.89 46.68 8.93
C LEU A 170 4.37 48.12 9.21
N LYS A 171 4.15 48.62 10.43
CA LYS A 171 4.57 49.98 10.84
C LYS A 171 6.07 50.24 10.72
N ASP A 172 6.89 49.18 10.80
CA ASP A 172 8.33 49.25 10.63
C ASP A 172 8.78 49.14 9.16
N GLY A 173 7.86 49.14 8.21
CA GLY A 173 8.11 49.10 6.78
C GLY A 173 8.30 47.69 6.20
N ARG A 174 8.23 46.63 7.03
CA ARG A 174 8.29 45.26 6.55
C ARG A 174 7.03 44.89 5.79
N LEU A 175 7.21 44.32 4.63
CA LEU A 175 6.15 43.71 3.80
C LEU A 175 5.80 42.31 4.33
N LEU A 176 4.51 41.98 4.40
CA LEU A 176 4.00 40.67 4.81
C LEU A 176 3.49 39.93 3.58
N VAL A 177 4.10 38.77 3.29
CA VAL A 177 3.69 37.84 2.22
C VAL A 177 2.98 36.67 2.88
N VAL A 178 1.74 36.44 2.51
CA VAL A 178 0.90 35.36 3.04
C VAL A 178 0.95 34.17 2.10
N LEU A 179 1.17 32.96 2.62
CA LEU A 179 1.16 31.74 1.84
C LEU A 179 -0.04 30.88 2.22
N THR A 180 -0.70 30.39 1.19
CA THR A 180 -1.84 29.46 1.31
C THR A 180 -1.48 28.09 0.76
N ASP A 181 -2.10 27.06 1.32
CA ASP A 181 -2.05 25.72 0.78
C ASP A 181 -3.04 25.52 -0.39
N GLU A 182 -3.15 24.30 -0.90
CA GLU A 182 -4.06 23.95 -2.01
C GLU A 182 -5.55 24.17 -1.69
N THR A 183 -5.93 24.20 -0.40
CA THR A 183 -7.31 24.46 0.07
C THR A 183 -7.60 25.94 0.23
N GLY A 184 -6.59 26.81 0.10
CA GLY A 184 -6.69 28.23 0.36
C GLY A 184 -6.48 28.62 1.83
N ALA A 185 -6.18 27.65 2.71
CA ALA A 185 -5.89 27.95 4.12
C ALA A 185 -4.49 28.56 4.27
N VAL A 186 -4.37 29.60 5.11
CA VAL A 186 -3.09 30.22 5.43
C VAL A 186 -2.26 29.30 6.33
N THR A 187 -1.15 28.81 5.83
CA THR A 187 -0.26 27.87 6.56
C THR A 187 1.12 28.42 6.86
N ALA A 188 1.55 29.45 6.14
CA ALA A 188 2.83 30.12 6.36
C ALA A 188 2.76 31.62 6.02
N ALA A 189 3.73 32.38 6.46
CA ALA A 189 3.91 33.76 6.05
C ALA A 189 5.39 34.15 6.11
N GLN A 190 5.80 35.12 5.28
CA GLN A 190 7.14 35.69 5.25
C GLN A 190 7.08 37.20 5.40
N THR A 191 7.99 37.78 6.15
CA THR A 191 8.18 39.24 6.17
C THR A 191 9.44 39.57 5.37
N ILE A 192 9.39 40.67 4.61
CA ILE A 192 10.50 41.21 3.85
C ILE A 192 10.78 42.62 4.33
N THR A 193 12.01 42.90 4.78
CA THR A 193 12.43 44.24 5.24
C THR A 193 12.59 45.21 4.07
N PRO A 194 12.62 46.54 4.28
CA PRO A 194 12.84 47.50 3.22
C PRO A 194 14.12 47.30 2.42
N ASP A 195 15.15 46.74 3.03
CA ASP A 195 16.45 46.40 2.43
C ASP A 195 16.49 44.96 1.83
N GLY A 196 15.37 44.22 1.87
CA GLY A 196 15.18 42.96 1.17
C GLY A 196 15.49 41.72 1.99
N GLU A 197 15.78 41.81 3.30
CA GLU A 197 15.97 40.62 4.14
C GLU A 197 14.65 39.89 4.32
N LYS A 198 14.65 38.59 4.05
CA LYS A 198 13.46 37.70 4.11
C LYS A 198 13.46 36.88 5.39
N ARG A 199 12.39 36.94 6.18
CA ARG A 199 12.24 36.16 7.42
C ARG A 199 10.91 35.44 7.46
N GLN A 200 10.99 34.11 7.66
CA GLN A 200 9.78 33.28 7.82
C GLN A 200 9.14 33.52 9.20
N VAL A 201 7.81 33.57 9.22
CA VAL A 201 7.06 33.55 10.49
C VAL A 201 7.18 32.16 11.11
N THR A 202 7.69 32.11 12.34
CA THR A 202 7.96 30.84 13.04
C THR A 202 6.68 30.02 13.25
N ASP A 203 6.84 28.70 13.28
CA ASP A 203 5.78 27.68 13.42
C ASP A 203 4.88 27.54 12.17
N GLY A 204 5.09 28.31 11.08
CA GLY A 204 4.36 28.14 9.82
C GLY A 204 4.86 26.93 9.00
N THR A 205 3.94 26.25 8.31
CA THR A 205 4.22 25.13 7.41
C THR A 205 4.27 25.63 5.98
N LYS A 206 5.48 25.76 5.41
CA LYS A 206 5.69 26.28 4.05
C LYS A 206 5.61 25.25 2.93
N ARG A 207 5.74 23.94 3.24
CA ARG A 207 5.80 22.88 2.24
C ARG A 207 4.52 22.84 1.39
N GLY A 208 4.66 23.12 0.08
CA GLY A 208 3.55 23.20 -0.85
C GLY A 208 2.67 24.43 -0.74
N ALA A 209 2.95 25.32 0.24
CA ALA A 209 2.26 26.60 0.36
C ALA A 209 2.87 27.66 -0.57
N TYR A 210 2.05 28.54 -1.13
CA TYR A 210 2.43 29.50 -2.14
C TYR A 210 1.68 30.83 -1.94
N HIS A 211 2.23 31.91 -2.53
CA HIS A 211 1.54 33.18 -2.69
C HIS A 211 1.15 33.37 -4.15
N ALA A 212 -0.15 33.51 -4.44
CA ALA A 212 -0.66 33.80 -5.76
C ALA A 212 -0.80 35.32 -5.95
N VAL A 213 -0.23 35.86 -7.03
CA VAL A 213 -0.33 37.30 -7.36
C VAL A 213 -1.68 37.60 -8.01
N ASN A 214 -2.23 36.70 -8.76
CA ASN A 214 -3.52 36.75 -9.42
C ASN A 214 -4.22 35.38 -9.33
N ALA A 215 -5.52 35.35 -9.65
CA ALA A 215 -6.31 34.11 -9.54
C ALA A 215 -7.26 33.99 -10.75
N PRO A 216 -6.77 33.75 -11.98
CA PRO A 216 -7.63 33.45 -13.10
C PRO A 216 -8.40 32.13 -12.88
N GLU A 217 -9.66 32.07 -13.30
CA GLU A 217 -10.52 30.88 -13.05
C GLU A 217 -9.99 29.62 -13.75
N GLN A 218 -9.48 29.77 -14.98
CA GLN A 218 -8.91 28.66 -15.78
C GLN A 218 -7.61 29.11 -16.45
N PRO A 219 -6.48 29.08 -15.73
CA PRO A 219 -5.19 29.50 -16.31
C PRO A 219 -4.72 28.51 -17.38
N GLN A 220 -4.37 29.02 -18.55
CA GLN A 220 -3.71 28.24 -19.60
C GLN A 220 -2.22 28.00 -19.28
N ALA A 221 -1.63 28.90 -18.50
CA ALA A 221 -0.27 28.82 -18.02
C ALA A 221 -0.16 29.18 -16.54
N VAL A 222 0.73 28.48 -15.83
CA VAL A 222 1.08 28.74 -14.43
C VAL A 222 2.58 29.00 -14.37
N ILE A 223 3.00 30.18 -13.88
CA ILE A 223 4.39 30.53 -13.69
C ILE A 223 4.74 30.49 -12.21
N ILE A 224 5.74 29.70 -11.86
CA ILE A 224 6.20 29.52 -10.48
C ILE A 224 7.61 30.09 -10.35
N ALA A 225 7.80 31.01 -9.42
CA ALA A 225 9.11 31.59 -9.13
C ALA A 225 9.50 31.36 -7.66
N GLU A 226 10.81 31.43 -7.39
CA GLU A 226 11.32 31.29 -6.04
C GLU A 226 10.93 32.48 -5.16
N GLY A 227 11.15 33.71 -5.63
CA GLY A 227 11.00 34.93 -4.85
C GLY A 227 9.78 35.78 -5.25
N LEU A 228 9.30 36.63 -4.33
CA LEU A 228 8.19 37.53 -4.59
C LEU A 228 8.47 38.49 -5.75
N ALA A 229 9.65 39.17 -5.79
CA ALA A 229 9.98 40.16 -6.84
C ALA A 229 10.02 39.47 -8.23
N THR A 230 10.63 38.31 -8.34
CA THR A 230 10.64 37.49 -9.55
C THR A 230 9.22 37.11 -9.99
N THR A 231 8.33 36.76 -9.02
CA THR A 231 6.94 36.43 -9.31
C THR A 231 6.14 37.63 -9.82
N LEU A 232 6.31 38.78 -9.20
CA LEU A 232 5.66 40.04 -9.64
C LEU A 232 6.17 40.45 -11.04
N THR A 233 7.46 40.29 -11.30
CA THR A 233 8.03 40.51 -12.61
C THR A 233 7.46 39.53 -13.64
N ALA A 234 7.34 38.26 -13.30
CA ALA A 234 6.68 37.25 -14.15
C ALA A 234 5.23 37.62 -14.47
N HIS A 235 4.51 38.18 -13.50
CA HIS A 235 3.16 38.68 -13.73
C HIS A 235 3.13 39.87 -14.70
N LEU A 236 4.09 40.81 -14.63
CA LEU A 236 4.20 41.91 -15.57
C LEU A 236 4.52 41.41 -16.98
N MET A 237 5.38 40.35 -17.12
CA MET A 237 5.72 39.75 -18.40
C MET A 237 4.58 38.92 -19.01
N ARG A 238 3.80 38.24 -18.18
CA ARG A 238 2.71 37.32 -18.59
C ARG A 238 1.47 37.52 -17.69
N PRO A 239 0.74 38.62 -17.86
CA PRO A 239 -0.46 38.94 -17.03
C PRO A 239 -1.62 37.96 -17.26
N ASP A 240 -1.60 37.21 -18.37
CA ASP A 240 -2.56 36.15 -18.72
C ASP A 240 -2.32 34.84 -17.93
N ALA A 241 -1.13 34.64 -17.40
CA ALA A 241 -0.78 33.44 -16.61
C ALA A 241 -1.13 33.62 -15.11
N LEU A 242 -1.42 32.48 -14.45
CA LEU A 242 -1.38 32.43 -13.00
C LEU A 242 0.07 32.48 -12.52
N THR A 243 0.42 33.47 -11.69
CA THR A 243 1.79 33.61 -11.18
C THR A 243 1.84 33.40 -9.66
N VAL A 244 2.73 32.52 -9.23
CA VAL A 244 2.84 32.09 -7.82
C VAL A 244 4.29 32.11 -7.32
N ALA A 245 4.48 32.60 -6.09
CA ALA A 245 5.75 32.57 -5.39
C ALA A 245 5.84 31.37 -4.47
N ALA A 246 6.87 30.54 -4.63
CA ALA A 246 7.16 29.39 -3.76
C ALA A 246 7.94 29.79 -2.49
N ILE A 247 8.50 31.01 -2.45
CA ILE A 247 9.18 31.68 -1.34
C ILE A 247 10.60 31.15 -1.05
N ASP A 248 10.93 29.94 -1.44
CA ASP A 248 12.33 29.47 -1.47
C ASP A 248 12.53 28.31 -2.47
N ALA A 249 13.80 28.08 -2.84
CA ALA A 249 14.20 27.02 -3.80
C ALA A 249 13.74 25.62 -3.37
N GLY A 250 13.79 25.29 -2.08
CA GLY A 250 13.40 24.00 -1.55
C GLY A 250 11.90 23.71 -1.64
N ASN A 251 11.08 24.76 -1.81
CA ASN A 251 9.63 24.62 -1.94
C ASN A 251 9.13 24.62 -3.39
N LEU A 252 9.98 24.97 -4.37
CA LEU A 252 9.61 25.02 -5.79
C LEU A 252 8.98 23.70 -6.28
N LEU A 253 9.61 22.59 -5.97
CA LEU A 253 9.12 21.25 -6.33
C LEU A 253 7.71 20.99 -5.78
N HIS A 254 7.50 21.26 -4.49
CA HIS A 254 6.22 20.99 -3.83
C HIS A 254 5.09 21.90 -4.34
N VAL A 255 5.41 23.18 -4.63
CA VAL A 255 4.45 24.10 -5.25
C VAL A 255 4.13 23.68 -6.68
N ALA A 256 5.10 23.23 -7.45
CA ALA A 256 4.88 22.72 -8.81
C ALA A 256 3.93 21.49 -8.80
N GLU A 257 4.14 20.55 -7.87
CA GLU A 257 3.24 19.40 -7.68
C GLU A 257 1.81 19.83 -7.31
N VAL A 258 1.65 20.81 -6.43
CA VAL A 258 0.33 21.39 -6.08
C VAL A 258 -0.33 22.03 -7.30
N MET A 259 0.41 22.83 -8.08
CA MET A 259 -0.12 23.50 -9.25
C MET A 259 -0.54 22.49 -10.35
N ARG A 260 0.23 21.42 -10.56
CA ARG A 260 -0.12 20.38 -11.51
C ARG A 260 -1.41 19.64 -11.11
N ARG A 261 -1.59 19.34 -9.80
CA ARG A 261 -2.84 18.72 -9.33
C ARG A 261 -4.04 19.65 -9.50
N LYS A 262 -3.86 20.95 -9.21
CA LYS A 262 -4.93 21.94 -9.27
C LYS A 262 -5.30 22.35 -10.71
N TYR A 263 -4.31 22.36 -11.61
CA TYR A 263 -4.46 22.73 -13.02
C TYR A 263 -3.80 21.69 -13.93
N PRO A 264 -4.44 20.55 -14.16
CA PRO A 264 -3.84 19.41 -14.87
C PRO A 264 -3.41 19.74 -16.31
N ASP A 265 -4.19 20.60 -16.98
CA ASP A 265 -3.98 20.91 -18.40
C ASP A 265 -3.14 22.18 -18.63
N ALA A 266 -2.83 22.95 -17.59
CA ALA A 266 -2.09 24.18 -17.72
C ALA A 266 -0.60 23.94 -18.03
N GLN A 267 0.00 24.80 -18.85
CA GLN A 267 1.44 24.85 -19.04
C GLN A 267 2.12 25.35 -17.75
N ILE A 268 2.89 24.51 -17.06
CA ILE A 268 3.65 24.94 -15.87
C ILE A 268 5.04 25.38 -16.31
N ILE A 269 5.42 26.60 -15.94
CA ILE A 269 6.72 27.23 -16.25
C ILE A 269 7.39 27.60 -14.93
N ILE A 270 8.59 27.10 -14.69
CA ILE A 270 9.39 27.48 -13.54
C ILE A 270 10.29 28.65 -13.96
N ALA A 271 10.03 29.83 -13.45
CA ALA A 271 10.88 31.02 -13.59
C ALA A 271 12.04 30.89 -12.59
N GLY A 272 13.08 30.22 -13.01
CA GLY A 272 14.23 29.89 -12.15
C GLY A 272 15.24 31.05 -12.05
N ASP A 273 16.01 31.04 -10.98
CA ASP A 273 17.16 31.92 -10.77
C ASP A 273 18.38 31.34 -11.49
N ASN A 274 19.16 32.19 -12.15
CA ASN A 274 20.42 31.80 -12.77
C ASN A 274 21.56 32.08 -11.81
N ASP A 275 21.88 31.12 -10.94
CA ASP A 275 23.08 31.16 -10.07
C ASP A 275 24.35 30.84 -10.89
N TRP A 276 24.62 31.65 -11.90
CA TRP A 276 25.71 31.42 -12.79
C TRP A 276 27.07 31.49 -12.10
N HIS A 277 27.98 30.61 -12.45
CA HIS A 277 29.39 30.60 -12.03
C HIS A 277 30.29 30.39 -13.25
N ALA A 278 31.47 30.99 -13.22
CA ALA A 278 32.44 30.82 -14.29
C ALA A 278 32.86 29.34 -14.42
N PRO A 279 33.08 28.85 -15.64
CA PRO A 279 33.53 27.49 -15.85
C PRO A 279 34.85 27.22 -15.09
N GLY A 280 34.86 26.20 -14.23
CA GLY A 280 35.99 25.83 -13.39
C GLY A 280 36.09 26.53 -12.04
N GLU A 281 35.15 27.39 -11.67
CA GLU A 281 35.09 28.00 -10.35
C GLU A 281 34.79 26.94 -9.25
N LEU A 282 35.61 26.92 -8.20
CA LEU A 282 35.54 25.95 -7.12
C LEU A 282 34.87 26.54 -5.87
N ASP A 283 34.15 25.69 -5.12
CA ASP A 283 33.60 26.03 -3.80
C ASP A 283 34.70 25.97 -2.69
N GLU A 284 34.31 26.28 -1.47
CA GLU A 284 35.19 26.25 -0.27
C GLU A 284 35.82 24.87 0.01
N HIS A 285 35.30 23.83 -0.62
CA HIS A 285 35.74 22.43 -0.47
C HIS A 285 36.48 21.91 -1.72
N GLY A 286 36.80 22.80 -2.67
CA GLY A 286 37.54 22.47 -3.89
C GLY A 286 36.72 21.71 -4.94
N LYS A 287 35.36 21.71 -4.86
CA LYS A 287 34.47 21.13 -5.87
C LYS A 287 33.95 22.21 -6.82
N PRO A 288 33.66 21.85 -8.10
CA PRO A 288 33.05 22.80 -9.03
C PRO A 288 31.74 23.36 -8.47
N LYS A 289 31.62 24.67 -8.43
CA LYS A 289 30.38 25.37 -8.06
C LYS A 289 29.25 24.96 -9.01
N LYS A 290 28.07 24.71 -8.46
CA LYS A 290 26.88 24.34 -9.21
C LYS A 290 25.86 25.47 -9.24
N ASN A 291 25.18 25.66 -10.36
CA ASN A 291 24.06 26.57 -10.47
C ASN A 291 22.86 26.02 -9.73
N GLY A 292 22.69 26.41 -8.47
CA GLY A 292 21.67 25.88 -7.55
C GLY A 292 20.24 26.21 -8.00
N GLY A 293 20.03 27.48 -8.44
CA GLY A 293 18.73 27.93 -8.93
C GLY A 293 18.28 27.16 -10.19
N LYS A 294 19.21 26.98 -11.15
CA LYS A 294 18.94 26.16 -12.34
C LYS A 294 18.57 24.72 -11.96
N ILE A 295 19.38 24.06 -11.12
CA ILE A 295 19.13 22.65 -10.70
C ILE A 295 17.78 22.53 -10.00
N GLY A 296 17.43 23.45 -9.11
CA GLY A 296 16.16 23.48 -8.41
C GLY A 296 14.97 23.65 -9.38
N ALA A 297 15.08 24.56 -10.33
CA ALA A 297 14.06 24.82 -11.34
C ALA A 297 13.86 23.60 -12.27
N GLU A 298 14.94 22.99 -12.75
CA GLU A 298 14.90 21.80 -13.60
C GLU A 298 14.29 20.60 -12.88
N LYS A 299 14.61 20.38 -11.60
CA LYS A 299 14.02 19.34 -10.77
C LYS A 299 12.51 19.54 -10.60
N ALA A 300 12.08 20.78 -10.30
CA ALA A 300 10.65 21.09 -10.13
C ALA A 300 9.89 20.93 -11.45
N ALA A 301 10.42 21.41 -12.56
CA ALA A 301 9.82 21.29 -13.89
C ALA A 301 9.71 19.83 -14.35
N SER A 302 10.77 19.04 -14.16
CA SER A 302 10.78 17.61 -14.52
C SER A 302 9.72 16.80 -13.80
N ALA A 303 9.47 17.09 -12.51
CA ALA A 303 8.47 16.37 -11.70
C ALA A 303 7.04 16.57 -12.20
N VAL A 304 6.75 17.66 -12.93
CA VAL A 304 5.40 18.02 -13.39
C VAL A 304 5.29 18.12 -14.92
N SER A 305 6.25 17.60 -15.67
CA SER A 305 6.34 17.75 -17.12
C SER A 305 6.20 19.21 -17.56
N GLY A 306 6.84 20.10 -16.80
CA GLY A 306 6.81 21.54 -17.00
C GLY A 306 7.99 22.09 -17.81
N TRP A 307 8.06 23.40 -17.89
CA TRP A 307 9.09 24.16 -18.59
C TRP A 307 9.94 24.93 -17.58
N VAL A 308 11.17 25.19 -17.95
CA VAL A 308 12.09 26.09 -17.22
C VAL A 308 12.35 27.30 -18.08
N SER A 309 12.39 28.46 -17.46
CA SER A 309 12.87 29.71 -18.07
C SER A 309 13.90 30.33 -17.14
N LEU A 310 15.12 30.59 -17.66
CA LEU A 310 16.25 31.19 -16.92
C LEU A 310 16.70 32.48 -17.61
N PRO A 311 17.06 33.53 -16.84
CA PRO A 311 17.68 34.72 -17.44
C PRO A 311 18.94 34.36 -18.26
N PRO A 312 19.02 34.78 -19.52
CA PRO A 312 20.17 34.45 -20.38
C PRO A 312 21.38 35.36 -20.06
N THR A 313 22.00 35.11 -18.90
CA THR A 313 23.10 35.92 -18.36
C THR A 313 24.33 35.07 -18.06
N GLU A 314 25.50 35.64 -18.21
CA GLU A 314 26.78 35.06 -17.76
C GLU A 314 27.21 35.65 -16.40
N TYR A 315 26.22 35.92 -15.54
CA TYR A 315 26.35 36.37 -14.17
C TYR A 315 25.10 35.98 -13.39
N LYS A 316 25.18 36.01 -12.06
CA LYS A 316 24.08 35.65 -11.19
C LYS A 316 22.96 36.68 -11.34
N ALA A 317 21.74 36.21 -11.72
CA ALA A 317 20.59 37.06 -11.93
C ALA A 317 19.29 36.26 -11.77
N ASP A 318 18.26 36.90 -11.25
CA ASP A 318 16.86 36.47 -11.38
C ASP A 318 16.13 37.27 -12.48
N TRP A 319 14.87 36.94 -12.76
CA TRP A 319 14.10 37.65 -13.79
C TRP A 319 13.78 39.09 -13.43
N ASP A 320 13.75 39.46 -12.15
CA ASP A 320 13.57 40.83 -11.71
C ASP A 320 14.83 41.66 -11.94
N ASP A 321 16.01 41.10 -11.65
CA ASP A 321 17.31 41.73 -11.97
C ASP A 321 17.47 41.94 -13.47
N TYR A 322 17.06 40.95 -14.27
CA TYR A 322 17.11 41.06 -15.73
C TYR A 322 16.17 42.16 -16.27
N ARG A 323 14.92 42.21 -15.73
CA ARG A 323 13.94 43.25 -16.06
C ARG A 323 14.47 44.68 -15.71
N GLN A 324 15.05 44.80 -14.53
CA GLN A 324 15.61 46.08 -14.10
C GLN A 324 16.73 46.57 -15.03
N GLN A 325 17.53 45.67 -15.54
CA GLN A 325 18.67 45.98 -16.40
C GLN A 325 18.28 46.22 -17.86
N LYS A 326 17.38 45.39 -18.43
CA LYS A 326 17.05 45.35 -19.84
C LYS A 326 15.70 45.94 -20.21
N GLY A 327 14.87 46.24 -19.23
CA GLY A 327 13.49 46.68 -19.40
C GLY A 327 12.50 45.53 -19.55
N LEU A 328 11.21 45.85 -19.37
CA LEU A 328 10.13 44.86 -19.34
C LEU A 328 9.94 44.13 -20.68
N GLU A 329 9.99 44.85 -21.79
CA GLU A 329 9.79 44.32 -23.13
C GLU A 329 10.87 43.28 -23.49
N ALA A 330 12.14 43.64 -23.28
CA ALA A 330 13.26 42.74 -23.50
C ALA A 330 13.23 41.52 -22.55
N ALA A 331 12.79 41.71 -21.29
CA ALA A 331 12.62 40.61 -20.33
C ALA A 331 11.49 39.65 -20.75
N THR A 332 10.39 40.20 -21.26
CA THR A 332 9.26 39.38 -21.74
C THR A 332 9.68 38.52 -22.95
N GLN A 333 10.39 39.12 -23.90
CA GLN A 333 10.90 38.36 -25.05
C GLN A 333 11.89 37.28 -24.60
N ALA A 334 12.90 37.64 -23.81
CA ALA A 334 13.88 36.70 -23.30
C ALA A 334 13.25 35.58 -22.45
N PHE A 335 12.21 35.88 -21.65
CA PHE A 335 11.48 34.90 -20.88
C PHE A 335 10.80 33.85 -21.77
N ASN A 336 10.19 34.27 -22.85
CA ASN A 336 9.52 33.35 -23.78
C ASN A 336 10.56 32.55 -24.61
N ASP A 337 11.63 33.17 -25.04
CA ASP A 337 12.65 32.55 -25.88
C ASP A 337 13.54 31.57 -25.10
N SER A 338 13.71 31.75 -23.81
CA SER A 338 14.53 30.89 -22.95
C SER A 338 13.81 29.69 -22.39
N GLN A 339 12.51 29.47 -22.71
CA GLN A 339 11.76 28.35 -22.23
C GLN A 339 12.23 27.01 -22.82
N TYR A 340 12.58 26.09 -21.97
CA TYR A 340 12.93 24.73 -22.37
C TYR A 340 12.33 23.68 -21.43
N GLN A 341 12.11 22.48 -21.95
CA GLN A 341 11.76 21.34 -21.11
C GLN A 341 13.05 20.64 -20.68
N HIS A 342 13.30 20.60 -19.40
CA HIS A 342 14.37 19.78 -18.86
C HIS A 342 13.87 18.32 -18.86
N LYS A 343 14.30 17.56 -19.84
CA LYS A 343 14.23 16.09 -19.78
C LYS A 343 15.30 15.72 -18.77
N GLY A 344 14.90 15.30 -17.58
CA GLY A 344 15.79 14.96 -16.48
C GLY A 344 17.06 14.28 -16.97
N GLU A 345 18.20 14.62 -16.40
CA GLU A 345 19.48 14.03 -16.77
C GLU A 345 19.49 12.50 -16.54
N GLY A 346 18.99 11.74 -17.54
CA GLY A 346 19.86 10.75 -18.11
C GLY A 346 20.93 11.49 -18.90
N VAL A 347 22.16 11.16 -18.71
CA VAL A 347 23.30 11.67 -19.48
C VAL A 347 22.95 11.64 -20.96
N GLY A 348 22.40 12.73 -21.43
CA GLY A 348 21.97 12.90 -22.81
C GLY A 348 23.20 13.32 -23.63
N ILE A 349 23.92 12.33 -24.10
CA ILE A 349 24.57 12.49 -25.39
C ILE A 349 23.42 12.80 -26.35
N GLN A 350 23.39 13.99 -26.92
CA GLN A 350 22.56 14.31 -28.06
C GLN A 350 22.89 13.29 -29.16
N LEU A 351 22.13 12.21 -29.24
CA LEU A 351 22.03 11.42 -30.43
C LEU A 351 21.19 12.24 -31.40
N LYS A 352 21.84 12.93 -32.35
CA LYS A 352 21.23 13.30 -33.60
C LYS A 352 20.52 12.03 -34.09
N ALA A 353 19.23 12.15 -34.39
CA ALA A 353 18.50 11.12 -35.10
C ALA A 353 19.30 10.74 -36.34
N ILE A 354 19.91 9.57 -36.32
CA ILE A 354 20.43 8.97 -37.52
C ILE A 354 19.21 8.26 -38.13
N GLU A 355 18.63 8.92 -39.12
CA GLU A 355 17.74 8.26 -40.05
C GLU A 355 18.44 7.04 -40.64
N GLY A 356 17.74 5.90 -40.59
CA GLY A 356 17.96 4.77 -41.49
C GLY A 356 19.27 4.02 -41.30
N GLY A 357 19.16 2.93 -40.58
CA GLY A 357 20.22 1.93 -40.54
C GLY A 357 20.62 1.44 -41.91
N LYS A 358 21.65 2.04 -42.49
CA LYS A 358 22.54 1.35 -43.41
C LYS A 358 23.57 0.63 -42.54
N LYS A 359 23.69 -0.65 -42.78
CA LYS A 359 24.84 -1.46 -42.36
C LYS A 359 26.11 -0.79 -42.88
N ASP A 360 26.72 0.08 -42.07
CA ASP A 360 28.10 0.43 -42.26
C ASP A 360 28.92 -0.72 -41.68
N SER A 361 29.31 -1.60 -42.61
CA SER A 361 30.51 -2.43 -42.48
C SER A 361 31.73 -1.52 -42.45
N GLN A 362 31.96 -0.78 -41.35
CA GLN A 362 33.31 -0.35 -41.03
C GLN A 362 34.04 -1.65 -40.68
N GLU A 363 34.99 -2.03 -41.53
CA GLU A 363 35.97 -3.07 -41.21
C GLU A 363 36.56 -2.76 -39.86
N ALA A 364 36.19 -3.55 -38.86
CA ALA A 364 36.69 -3.40 -37.50
C ALA A 364 38.21 -3.52 -37.56
N ASP A 365 38.92 -2.49 -37.07
CA ASP A 365 40.39 -2.50 -37.00
C ASP A 365 40.84 -3.83 -36.38
N PRO A 366 41.47 -4.72 -37.11
CA PRO A 366 41.78 -6.08 -36.67
C PRO A 366 42.75 -6.09 -35.47
N LEU A 367 43.35 -4.96 -35.15
CA LEU A 367 44.29 -4.81 -34.02
C LEU A 367 43.66 -4.32 -32.74
N LYS A 368 42.34 -3.98 -32.73
CA LYS A 368 41.64 -3.54 -31.52
C LYS A 368 41.02 -4.71 -30.77
N PRO A 369 41.14 -4.75 -29.45
CA PRO A 369 40.39 -5.70 -28.64
C PRO A 369 38.88 -5.55 -28.86
N ARG A 370 38.15 -6.65 -28.98
CA ARG A 370 36.72 -6.68 -29.28
C ARG A 370 36.02 -7.88 -28.66
N ILE A 371 34.71 -7.78 -28.51
CA ILE A 371 33.86 -8.91 -28.11
C ILE A 371 33.19 -9.47 -29.37
N GLU A 372 33.25 -10.78 -29.51
CA GLU A 372 32.55 -11.51 -30.55
C GLU A 372 31.49 -12.44 -29.92
N SER A 373 30.26 -12.31 -30.42
CA SER A 373 29.16 -13.25 -30.10
C SER A 373 29.12 -14.35 -31.15
N ARG A 374 29.25 -15.60 -30.71
CA ARG A 374 29.27 -16.80 -31.56
C ARG A 374 28.20 -17.78 -31.05
N LYS A 375 27.94 -18.86 -31.83
CA LYS A 375 26.93 -19.86 -31.50
C LYS A 375 27.29 -20.64 -30.21
N ASP A 376 28.55 -20.74 -29.87
CA ASP A 376 29.11 -21.46 -28.70
C ASP A 376 29.42 -20.56 -27.51
N GLY A 377 29.25 -19.24 -27.64
CA GLY A 377 29.48 -18.31 -26.54
C GLY A 377 29.83 -16.90 -26.95
N ILE A 378 30.10 -16.10 -25.96
CA ILE A 378 30.63 -14.73 -26.12
C ILE A 378 32.10 -14.76 -25.72
N PHE A 379 32.95 -14.17 -26.58
CA PHE A 379 34.41 -14.23 -26.47
C PHE A 379 34.99 -12.82 -26.44
N TRP A 380 35.98 -12.62 -25.59
CA TRP A 380 36.88 -11.47 -25.60
C TRP A 380 38.10 -11.76 -26.48
N ILE A 381 38.27 -11.03 -27.56
CA ILE A 381 39.36 -11.19 -28.51
C ILE A 381 40.38 -10.07 -28.28
N THR A 382 41.62 -10.49 -27.98
CA THR A 382 42.76 -9.54 -27.84
C THR A 382 43.82 -9.85 -28.87
N PRO A 383 43.87 -9.03 -29.95
CA PRO A 383 44.88 -9.22 -31.00
C PRO A 383 46.29 -8.89 -30.47
N LYS A 384 47.25 -9.70 -30.81
CA LYS A 384 48.67 -9.45 -30.57
C LYS A 384 49.43 -9.52 -31.90
N VAL A 385 50.22 -8.47 -32.17
CA VAL A 385 51.11 -8.48 -33.33
C VAL A 385 52.45 -9.11 -32.92
N TYR A 386 52.85 -10.10 -33.63
CA TYR A 386 54.17 -10.73 -33.43
C TYR A 386 55.22 -9.86 -34.07
N GLN A 387 56.17 -9.31 -33.27
CA GLN A 387 57.13 -8.29 -33.75
C GLN A 387 58.11 -8.79 -34.80
N VAL A 388 58.28 -10.13 -34.96
CA VAL A 388 59.21 -10.73 -35.90
C VAL A 388 58.56 -11.05 -37.26
N SER A 389 57.28 -11.52 -37.26
CA SER A 389 56.58 -11.92 -38.48
C SER A 389 55.56 -10.93 -38.98
N GLY A 390 55.11 -9.96 -38.13
CA GLY A 390 54.01 -9.07 -38.44
C GLY A 390 52.64 -9.71 -38.41
N GLU A 391 52.57 -11.00 -38.02
CA GLU A 391 51.30 -11.75 -37.94
C GLU A 391 50.48 -11.32 -36.74
N VAL A 392 49.15 -11.18 -36.93
CA VAL A 392 48.19 -10.89 -35.88
C VAL A 392 47.66 -12.22 -35.33
N ILE A 393 47.97 -12.50 -34.08
CA ILE A 393 47.42 -13.66 -33.39
C ILE A 393 46.31 -13.17 -32.46
N ASN A 394 45.11 -13.68 -32.63
CA ASN A 394 43.95 -13.38 -31.77
C ASN A 394 43.99 -14.29 -30.53
N ASN A 395 44.24 -13.72 -29.36
CA ASN A 395 44.05 -14.44 -28.11
C ASN A 395 42.56 -14.38 -27.73
N GLU A 396 41.91 -15.55 -27.62
CA GLU A 396 40.52 -15.67 -27.34
C GLU A 396 40.29 -16.04 -25.86
N SER A 397 39.36 -15.36 -25.22
CA SER A 397 38.95 -15.68 -23.85
C SER A 397 37.43 -15.80 -23.80
N TRP A 398 36.91 -16.96 -23.41
CA TRP A 398 35.50 -17.19 -23.27
C TRP A 398 34.94 -16.41 -22.06
N LEU A 399 33.82 -15.70 -22.26
CA LEU A 399 33.15 -14.89 -21.26
C LEU A 399 31.91 -15.55 -20.67
N CYS A 400 30.98 -15.97 -21.52
CA CYS A 400 29.74 -16.61 -21.11
C CYS A 400 29.10 -17.43 -22.24
N SER A 401 28.07 -18.20 -21.92
CA SER A 401 27.15 -18.82 -22.88
C SER A 401 26.52 -17.77 -23.80
N PRO A 402 25.99 -18.17 -24.98
CA PRO A 402 25.30 -17.25 -25.87
C PRO A 402 24.14 -16.54 -25.15
N LEU A 403 24.09 -15.24 -25.25
CA LEU A 403 22.99 -14.38 -24.82
C LEU A 403 22.90 -13.15 -25.68
N GLU A 404 21.75 -12.48 -25.63
CA GLU A 404 21.47 -11.30 -26.42
C GLU A 404 20.84 -10.21 -25.54
N VAL A 405 21.31 -8.98 -25.65
CA VAL A 405 20.66 -7.82 -25.08
C VAL A 405 19.63 -7.32 -26.09
N ILE A 406 18.34 -7.50 -25.76
CA ILE A 406 17.23 -7.22 -26.66
C ILE A 406 16.57 -5.87 -26.40
N GLY A 407 16.87 -5.20 -25.29
CA GLY A 407 16.33 -3.89 -24.99
C GLY A 407 16.73 -3.34 -23.63
N THR A 408 16.22 -2.14 -23.36
CA THR A 408 16.31 -1.48 -22.06
C THR A 408 14.92 -1.38 -21.47
N GLY A 409 14.72 -1.94 -20.27
CA GLY A 409 13.45 -1.91 -19.55
C GLY A 409 13.37 -0.77 -18.55
N ARG A 410 12.15 -0.37 -18.22
CA ARG A 410 11.88 0.59 -17.14
C ARG A 410 10.58 0.23 -16.41
N ASP A 411 10.60 0.29 -15.09
CA ASP A 411 9.41 0.43 -14.25
C ASP A 411 9.34 1.86 -13.68
N ASP A 412 8.56 2.07 -12.63
CA ASP A 412 8.38 3.38 -12.01
C ASP A 412 9.63 3.88 -11.25
N LYS A 413 10.60 3.00 -10.97
CA LYS A 413 11.75 3.28 -10.11
C LYS A 413 13.08 3.00 -10.77
N ASP A 414 13.20 1.82 -11.35
CA ASP A 414 14.45 1.28 -11.82
C ASP A 414 14.52 1.17 -13.34
N GLN A 415 15.75 1.14 -13.83
CA GLN A 415 16.04 0.79 -15.21
C GLN A 415 16.66 -0.61 -15.26
N TYR A 416 16.33 -1.33 -16.32
CA TYR A 416 16.68 -2.72 -16.51
C TYR A 416 17.36 -2.94 -17.83
N LEU A 417 18.23 -3.93 -17.88
CA LEU A 417 18.70 -4.50 -19.14
C LEU A 417 17.85 -5.75 -19.43
N ILE A 418 17.28 -5.82 -20.63
CA ILE A 418 16.48 -6.97 -21.04
C ILE A 418 17.38 -7.92 -21.81
N ILE A 419 17.61 -9.08 -21.23
CA ILE A 419 18.54 -10.09 -21.74
C ILE A 419 17.77 -11.37 -22.08
N ARG A 420 18.05 -11.94 -23.23
CA ARG A 420 17.46 -13.17 -23.72
C ARG A 420 18.56 -14.21 -23.98
N TRP A 421 18.30 -15.45 -23.62
CA TRP A 421 19.20 -16.60 -23.85
C TRP A 421 18.40 -17.88 -23.99
N LEU A 422 19.05 -18.92 -24.52
CA LEU A 422 18.49 -20.26 -24.57
C LEU A 422 19.15 -21.12 -23.49
N PRO A 423 18.43 -21.57 -22.45
CA PRO A 423 18.98 -22.47 -21.44
C PRO A 423 19.38 -23.82 -22.04
N VAL A 424 20.38 -24.47 -21.45
CA VAL A 424 20.86 -25.76 -21.94
C VAL A 424 19.77 -26.84 -21.82
N GLY A 425 19.43 -27.47 -22.91
CA GLY A 425 18.39 -28.53 -22.97
C GLY A 425 16.97 -27.99 -23.24
N GLU A 426 16.78 -26.67 -23.28
CA GLU A 426 15.50 -26.07 -23.59
C GLU A 426 15.38 -25.70 -25.08
N THR A 427 14.14 -25.67 -25.57
CA THR A 427 13.82 -25.28 -26.97
C THR A 427 13.32 -23.83 -27.06
N LEU A 428 12.87 -23.25 -25.94
CA LEU A 428 12.35 -21.90 -25.86
C LEU A 428 13.34 -20.97 -25.14
N PRO A 429 13.55 -19.76 -25.66
CA PRO A 429 14.42 -18.78 -25.02
C PRO A 429 13.80 -18.23 -23.74
N THR A 430 14.63 -18.00 -22.73
CA THR A 430 14.29 -17.28 -21.51
C THR A 430 14.66 -15.82 -21.66
N THR A 431 13.80 -14.94 -21.17
CA THR A 431 14.04 -13.49 -21.13
C THR A 431 13.95 -13.00 -19.70
N ALA A 432 14.89 -12.16 -19.27
CA ALA A 432 14.87 -11.56 -17.94
C ALA A 432 15.17 -10.05 -17.98
N ALA A 433 14.56 -9.32 -17.07
CA ALA A 433 14.90 -7.93 -16.77
C ALA A 433 15.88 -7.92 -15.59
N ILE A 434 17.10 -7.49 -15.82
CA ILE A 434 18.13 -7.35 -14.78
C ILE A 434 18.29 -5.87 -14.46
N PRO A 435 18.13 -5.42 -13.21
CA PRO A 435 18.36 -4.03 -12.84
C PRO A 435 19.75 -3.58 -13.29
N LEU A 436 19.86 -2.38 -13.88
CA LEU A 436 21.16 -1.85 -14.30
C LEU A 436 22.15 -1.74 -13.13
N ALA A 437 21.64 -1.50 -11.91
CA ALA A 437 22.44 -1.49 -10.70
C ALA A 437 23.09 -2.86 -10.36
N ASP A 438 22.49 -3.97 -10.83
CA ASP A 438 22.99 -5.32 -10.59
C ASP A 438 23.93 -5.82 -11.69
N ILE A 439 24.08 -5.09 -12.78
CA ILE A 439 24.99 -5.47 -13.87
C ILE A 439 26.43 -5.36 -13.41
N GLY A 440 27.13 -6.48 -13.40
CA GLY A 440 28.48 -6.59 -12.84
C GLY A 440 28.52 -7.02 -11.36
N GLU A 441 27.41 -6.87 -10.63
CA GLU A 441 27.29 -7.23 -9.24
C GLU A 441 26.88 -8.71 -9.06
N ARG A 442 26.94 -9.17 -7.81
CA ARG A 442 26.65 -10.56 -7.45
C ARG A 442 25.24 -11.00 -7.82
N GLU A 443 24.28 -10.13 -7.64
CA GLU A 443 22.86 -10.37 -7.84
C GLU A 443 22.54 -10.57 -9.33
N GLY A 444 23.08 -9.75 -10.21
CA GLY A 444 22.92 -9.89 -11.67
C GLY A 444 23.55 -11.19 -12.19
N TRP A 445 24.77 -11.52 -11.75
CA TRP A 445 25.39 -12.82 -12.10
C TRP A 445 24.60 -14.00 -11.56
N ARG A 446 24.01 -13.90 -10.40
CA ARG A 446 23.15 -14.94 -9.82
C ARG A 446 21.90 -15.16 -10.67
N THR A 447 21.25 -14.10 -11.13
CA THR A 447 20.07 -14.18 -11.98
C THR A 447 20.37 -14.90 -13.29
N LEU A 448 21.45 -14.53 -14.00
CA LEU A 448 21.87 -15.20 -15.23
C LEU A 448 22.20 -16.66 -15.01
N LYS A 449 23.00 -16.98 -13.98
CA LYS A 449 23.39 -18.35 -13.66
C LYS A 449 22.22 -19.23 -13.24
N ALA A 450 21.29 -18.70 -12.43
CA ALA A 450 20.07 -19.41 -12.05
C ALA A 450 19.18 -19.72 -13.27
N GLY A 451 19.20 -18.85 -14.28
CA GLY A 451 18.53 -19.05 -15.57
C GLY A 451 19.31 -19.95 -16.56
N GLY A 452 20.44 -20.56 -16.16
CA GLY A 452 21.19 -21.50 -17.00
C GLY A 452 22.30 -20.90 -17.86
N VAL A 453 22.63 -19.60 -17.68
CA VAL A 453 23.77 -18.99 -18.37
C VAL A 453 25.07 -19.33 -17.64
N ASN A 454 26.01 -19.95 -18.32
CA ASN A 454 27.36 -20.13 -17.79
C ASN A 454 28.16 -18.83 -17.96
N VAL A 455 28.79 -18.38 -16.89
CA VAL A 455 29.61 -17.15 -16.87
C VAL A 455 31.00 -17.46 -16.31
N THR A 456 32.05 -16.92 -16.97
CA THR A 456 33.43 -17.09 -16.53
C THR A 456 33.63 -16.76 -15.05
N THR A 457 34.52 -17.48 -14.39
CA THR A 457 34.88 -17.24 -12.99
C THR A 457 35.98 -16.16 -12.82
N LYS A 458 36.69 -15.81 -13.90
CA LYS A 458 37.78 -14.84 -13.87
C LYS A 458 37.21 -13.42 -13.69
N THR A 459 37.59 -12.75 -12.60
CA THR A 459 37.04 -11.42 -12.23
C THR A 459 37.24 -10.36 -13.32
N ALA A 460 38.41 -10.26 -13.91
CA ALA A 460 38.73 -9.31 -14.97
C ALA A 460 37.84 -9.52 -16.22
N LEU A 461 37.61 -10.77 -16.60
CA LEU A 461 36.74 -11.10 -17.75
C LEU A 461 35.26 -10.86 -17.45
N ARG A 462 34.83 -11.02 -16.20
CA ARG A 462 33.47 -10.63 -15.78
C ARG A 462 33.26 -9.13 -15.83
N ALA A 463 34.25 -8.32 -15.45
CA ALA A 463 34.20 -6.87 -15.59
C ALA A 463 34.08 -6.46 -17.06
N THR A 464 34.87 -7.07 -17.95
CA THR A 464 34.77 -6.83 -19.40
C THR A 464 33.37 -7.22 -19.95
N LEU A 465 32.81 -8.33 -19.49
CA LEU A 465 31.46 -8.75 -19.86
C LEU A 465 30.40 -7.76 -19.35
N ALA A 466 30.51 -7.29 -18.12
CA ALA A 466 29.59 -6.30 -17.54
C ALA A 466 29.62 -4.95 -18.31
N ASP A 467 30.81 -4.48 -18.64
CA ASP A 467 30.99 -3.27 -19.47
C ASP A 467 30.37 -3.41 -20.85
N TRP A 468 30.50 -4.59 -21.45
CA TRP A 468 29.93 -4.87 -22.77
C TRP A 468 28.39 -4.96 -22.68
N LEU A 469 27.82 -5.67 -21.69
CA LEU A 469 26.38 -5.82 -21.52
C LEU A 469 25.68 -4.44 -21.47
N GLN A 470 26.28 -3.46 -20.80
CA GLN A 470 25.71 -2.12 -20.67
C GLN A 470 25.70 -1.32 -21.97
N ARG A 471 26.49 -1.72 -22.98
CA ARG A 471 26.67 -0.97 -24.26
C ARG A 471 26.18 -1.75 -25.46
N ALA A 472 25.95 -3.06 -25.30
CA ALA A 472 25.63 -3.96 -26.42
C ALA A 472 24.12 -4.04 -26.65
N GLY A 473 23.77 -4.52 -27.84
CA GLY A 473 22.44 -4.98 -28.18
C GLY A 473 21.48 -3.89 -28.64
N SER A 474 20.21 -4.23 -28.56
CA SER A 474 19.10 -3.35 -28.97
C SER A 474 18.81 -2.31 -27.91
N HIS A 475 18.44 -1.11 -28.34
CA HIS A 475 17.93 -0.04 -27.48
C HIS A 475 16.40 0.04 -27.48
N GLU A 476 15.72 -1.04 -27.86
CA GLU A 476 14.27 -1.10 -27.79
C GLU A 476 13.80 -0.86 -26.35
N ILE A 477 12.81 0.00 -26.18
CA ILE A 477 12.32 0.37 -24.84
C ILE A 477 11.19 -0.56 -24.44
N TRP A 478 11.42 -1.30 -23.36
CA TRP A 478 10.47 -2.20 -22.74
C TRP A 478 9.82 -1.60 -21.49
N ARG A 479 8.61 -2.03 -21.15
CA ARG A 479 8.02 -1.82 -19.83
C ARG A 479 8.29 -3.05 -18.98
N VAL A 480 8.71 -2.82 -17.74
CA VAL A 480 8.90 -3.90 -16.76
C VAL A 480 7.77 -3.81 -15.74
N ALA A 481 6.95 -4.86 -15.68
CA ALA A 481 5.83 -4.93 -14.76
C ALA A 481 6.22 -5.75 -13.53
N GLN A 482 5.94 -5.21 -12.35
CA GLN A 482 6.21 -5.88 -11.06
C GLN A 482 4.95 -6.57 -10.50
N ALA A 483 3.79 -6.37 -11.10
CA ALA A 483 2.53 -6.97 -10.72
C ALA A 483 1.82 -7.58 -11.94
N THR A 484 0.96 -8.55 -11.70
CA THR A 484 0.08 -9.16 -12.69
C THR A 484 -1.18 -8.31 -12.91
N GLY A 485 -2.09 -8.76 -13.76
CA GLY A 485 -3.33 -8.08 -14.10
C GLY A 485 -3.13 -6.95 -15.10
N TRP A 486 -3.98 -5.94 -15.07
CA TRP A 486 -3.94 -4.82 -16.02
C TRP A 486 -2.77 -3.87 -15.71
N GLN A 487 -1.69 -4.03 -16.45
CA GLN A 487 -0.45 -3.26 -16.30
C GLN A 487 0.05 -2.82 -17.69
N CYS A 488 0.63 -1.63 -17.76
CA CYS A 488 1.32 -1.14 -18.97
C CYS A 488 0.49 -1.23 -20.27
N GLY A 489 -0.83 -1.13 -20.21
CA GLY A 489 -1.72 -1.20 -21.38
C GLY A 489 -2.08 -2.63 -21.85
N ALA A 490 -1.71 -3.64 -21.09
CA ALA A 490 -2.03 -5.04 -21.34
C ALA A 490 -2.43 -5.78 -20.06
N TYR A 491 -2.90 -7.00 -20.18
CA TYR A 491 -3.10 -7.89 -19.04
C TYR A 491 -1.92 -8.87 -18.94
N ILE A 492 -1.35 -8.98 -17.76
CA ILE A 492 -0.20 -9.83 -17.47
C ILE A 492 -0.66 -11.01 -16.63
N MET A 493 -0.47 -12.19 -17.18
CA MET A 493 -0.76 -13.45 -16.49
C MET A 493 0.32 -13.78 -15.45
N PRO A 494 0.02 -14.60 -14.42
CA PRO A 494 0.99 -14.99 -13.40
C PRO A 494 2.21 -15.78 -13.90
N ASP A 495 2.12 -16.41 -15.07
CA ASP A 495 3.23 -17.07 -15.79
C ASP A 495 4.08 -16.08 -16.62
N GLY A 496 3.66 -14.81 -16.71
CA GLY A 496 4.34 -13.78 -17.47
C GLY A 496 3.81 -13.58 -18.89
N GLU A 497 2.82 -14.33 -19.35
CA GLU A 497 2.18 -14.10 -20.64
C GLU A 497 1.47 -12.73 -20.65
N VAL A 498 1.68 -11.97 -21.72
CA VAL A 498 1.11 -10.64 -21.91
C VAL A 498 0.01 -10.70 -22.96
N ILE A 499 -1.21 -10.37 -22.57
CA ILE A 499 -2.40 -10.41 -23.44
C ILE A 499 -2.91 -8.99 -23.67
N GLY A 500 -3.00 -8.57 -24.91
CA GLY A 500 -3.40 -7.23 -25.33
C GLY A 500 -2.45 -6.65 -26.37
N SER A 501 -2.54 -5.34 -26.61
CA SER A 501 -1.72 -4.65 -27.60
C SER A 501 -1.10 -3.39 -26.95
N PRO A 502 -0.11 -3.58 -26.05
CA PRO A 502 0.56 -2.45 -25.42
C PRO A 502 1.39 -1.66 -26.44
N ASP A 503 1.57 -0.37 -26.15
CA ASP A 503 2.39 0.55 -27.00
C ASP A 503 3.87 0.19 -27.04
N LYS A 504 4.35 -0.56 -26.07
CA LYS A 504 5.73 -1.05 -25.93
C LYS A 504 5.73 -2.48 -25.45
N PRO A 505 6.76 -3.28 -25.78
CA PRO A 505 6.90 -4.62 -25.22
C PRO A 505 6.90 -4.59 -23.69
N VAL A 506 6.22 -5.55 -23.08
CA VAL A 506 6.09 -5.67 -21.62
C VAL A 506 6.77 -6.96 -21.18
N LEU A 507 7.53 -6.88 -20.08
CA LEU A 507 8.10 -8.05 -19.41
C LEU A 507 7.67 -8.08 -17.95
N PHE A 508 7.16 -9.21 -17.51
CA PHE A 508 6.83 -9.44 -16.11
C PHE A 508 8.08 -9.86 -15.33
N ASN A 509 8.36 -9.16 -14.24
CA ASN A 509 9.51 -9.41 -13.35
C ASN A 509 9.09 -9.93 -11.96
N GLY A 510 7.81 -10.33 -11.80
CA GLY A 510 7.28 -10.92 -10.57
C GLY A 510 7.43 -12.45 -10.55
N ARG A 511 6.92 -13.05 -9.47
CA ARG A 511 6.90 -14.53 -9.28
C ARG A 511 5.60 -14.95 -8.63
N SER A 512 5.02 -16.06 -9.10
CA SER A 512 3.89 -16.76 -8.46
C SER A 512 4.26 -18.22 -8.23
N ALA A 513 3.82 -18.80 -7.12
CA ALA A 513 3.96 -20.23 -6.85
C ALA A 513 3.11 -21.07 -7.82
N ALA A 514 2.00 -20.53 -8.29
CA ALA A 514 1.08 -21.18 -9.22
C ALA A 514 1.43 -20.96 -10.71
N ALA A 515 2.51 -20.22 -11.03
CA ALA A 515 2.86 -19.85 -12.41
C ALA A 515 2.89 -21.03 -13.38
N ALA A 516 3.43 -22.18 -12.95
CA ALA A 516 3.51 -23.41 -13.76
C ALA A 516 2.15 -24.04 -14.10
N GLY A 517 1.07 -23.65 -13.40
CA GLY A 517 -0.29 -24.13 -13.64
C GLY A 517 -1.02 -23.40 -14.76
N TYR A 518 -0.53 -22.24 -15.20
CA TYR A 518 -1.16 -21.43 -16.26
C TYR A 518 -0.91 -22.00 -17.67
N THR A 519 -1.06 -23.29 -17.82
CA THR A 519 -0.90 -24.00 -19.09
C THR A 519 -2.19 -24.05 -19.88
N VAL A 520 -2.08 -24.39 -21.18
CA VAL A 520 -3.22 -24.43 -22.11
C VAL A 520 -3.39 -25.82 -22.71
N LYS A 521 -4.61 -26.31 -22.72
CA LYS A 521 -5.01 -27.54 -23.42
C LYS A 521 -6.41 -27.36 -24.01
N GLY A 522 -6.65 -27.86 -25.21
CA GLY A 522 -7.93 -27.68 -25.91
C GLY A 522 -8.08 -26.27 -26.51
N THR A 523 -9.33 -25.91 -26.77
CA THR A 523 -9.71 -24.62 -27.39
C THR A 523 -10.79 -23.91 -26.57
N PRO A 524 -11.03 -22.60 -26.79
CA PRO A 524 -12.12 -21.89 -26.13
C PRO A 524 -13.49 -22.52 -26.40
N GLU A 525 -13.73 -22.96 -27.63
CA GLU A 525 -14.96 -23.65 -28.03
C GLU A 525 -15.08 -25.00 -27.34
N GLY A 526 -13.98 -25.77 -27.29
CA GLY A 526 -13.94 -27.06 -26.58
C GLY A 526 -14.29 -26.90 -25.10
N TRP A 527 -13.79 -25.85 -24.44
CA TRP A 527 -14.12 -25.54 -23.05
C TRP A 527 -15.61 -25.15 -22.91
N ARG A 528 -16.12 -24.30 -23.83
CA ARG A 528 -17.54 -23.90 -23.86
C ARG A 528 -18.47 -25.10 -24.04
N ASP A 529 -18.18 -25.94 -25.04
CA ASP A 529 -19.05 -27.03 -25.46
C ASP A 529 -18.97 -28.27 -24.54
N SER A 530 -18.00 -28.26 -23.59
CA SER A 530 -17.86 -29.30 -22.57
C SER A 530 -18.05 -28.75 -21.16
N VAL A 531 -17.10 -27.96 -20.60
CA VAL A 531 -17.14 -27.49 -19.20
C VAL A 531 -18.31 -26.55 -18.96
N ALA A 532 -18.45 -25.50 -19.76
CA ALA A 532 -19.54 -24.53 -19.57
C ALA A 532 -20.92 -25.18 -19.82
N ARG A 533 -21.03 -26.03 -20.84
CA ARG A 533 -22.27 -26.75 -21.12
C ARG A 533 -22.71 -27.62 -19.94
N LEU A 534 -21.81 -28.39 -19.34
CA LEU A 534 -22.12 -29.25 -18.20
C LEU A 534 -22.37 -28.46 -16.90
N ALA A 535 -21.80 -27.28 -16.73
CA ALA A 535 -22.06 -26.40 -15.60
C ALA A 535 -23.38 -25.64 -15.68
N ARG A 536 -23.96 -25.49 -16.89
CA ARG A 536 -25.19 -24.76 -17.18
C ARG A 536 -26.36 -25.33 -16.37
N GLY A 537 -27.20 -24.44 -15.80
CA GLY A 537 -28.36 -24.81 -15.00
C GLY A 537 -28.03 -25.26 -13.57
N ASN A 538 -26.77 -25.23 -13.15
CA ASN A 538 -26.33 -25.49 -11.78
C ASN A 538 -25.82 -24.17 -11.16
N PRO A 539 -26.64 -23.49 -10.31
CA PRO A 539 -26.36 -22.11 -9.87
C PRO A 539 -25.01 -21.91 -9.19
N SER A 540 -24.58 -22.82 -8.32
CA SER A 540 -23.27 -22.71 -7.64
C SER A 540 -22.11 -22.86 -8.61
N MET A 541 -22.20 -23.76 -9.61
CA MET A 541 -21.18 -23.92 -10.65
C MET A 541 -21.12 -22.69 -11.55
N MET A 542 -22.27 -22.14 -11.94
CA MET A 542 -22.34 -20.92 -12.74
C MET A 542 -21.76 -19.72 -11.98
N ALA A 543 -22.03 -19.58 -10.67
CA ALA A 543 -21.44 -18.55 -9.84
C ALA A 543 -19.92 -18.71 -9.66
N GLY A 544 -19.41 -19.94 -9.58
CA GLY A 544 -17.97 -20.21 -9.57
C GLY A 544 -17.28 -19.75 -10.85
N ILE A 545 -17.86 -20.06 -12.03
CA ILE A 545 -17.37 -19.55 -13.32
C ILE A 545 -17.53 -18.02 -13.39
N GLY A 546 -18.63 -17.46 -12.85
CA GLY A 546 -18.84 -16.02 -12.73
C GLY A 546 -17.74 -15.35 -11.92
N ALA A 547 -17.27 -15.97 -10.83
CA ALA A 547 -16.14 -15.47 -10.06
C ALA A 547 -14.84 -15.46 -10.87
N ALA A 548 -14.59 -16.51 -11.66
CA ALA A 548 -13.43 -16.57 -12.53
C ALA A 548 -13.48 -15.48 -13.62
N LEU A 549 -14.61 -15.28 -14.27
CA LEU A 549 -14.80 -14.22 -15.27
C LEU A 549 -14.73 -12.81 -14.64
N ALA A 550 -15.21 -12.64 -13.41
CA ALA A 550 -15.15 -11.36 -12.69
C ALA A 550 -13.71 -10.94 -12.34
N ALA A 551 -12.80 -11.87 -12.17
CA ALA A 551 -11.46 -11.61 -11.70
C ALA A 551 -10.66 -10.56 -12.52
N PRO A 552 -10.54 -10.65 -13.85
CA PRO A 552 -9.93 -9.59 -14.64
C PRO A 552 -10.85 -8.37 -14.82
N LEU A 553 -12.16 -8.53 -14.68
CA LEU A 553 -13.13 -7.46 -14.88
C LEU A 553 -13.10 -6.41 -13.76
N ILE A 554 -12.85 -6.82 -12.49
CA ILE A 554 -12.76 -5.90 -11.35
C ILE A 554 -11.64 -4.88 -11.54
N GLY A 555 -10.54 -5.26 -12.19
CA GLY A 555 -9.42 -4.37 -12.49
C GLY A 555 -9.81 -3.24 -13.44
N LEU A 556 -10.57 -3.53 -14.49
CA LEU A 556 -11.09 -2.55 -15.44
C LEU A 556 -12.16 -1.64 -14.84
N ALA A 557 -13.07 -2.23 -14.06
CA ALA A 557 -14.16 -1.50 -13.43
C ALA A 557 -13.72 -0.65 -12.22
N GLY A 558 -12.51 -0.88 -11.70
CA GLY A 558 -12.00 -0.20 -10.51
C GLY A 558 -12.70 -0.60 -9.22
N THR A 559 -13.32 -1.80 -9.18
CA THR A 559 -14.01 -2.32 -8.00
C THR A 559 -13.06 -3.03 -7.05
N ASP A 560 -13.40 -3.08 -5.76
CA ASP A 560 -12.61 -3.78 -4.75
C ASP A 560 -12.59 -5.30 -4.99
N GLY A 561 -11.48 -5.94 -4.60
CA GLY A 561 -11.39 -7.40 -4.54
C GLY A 561 -12.35 -8.00 -3.50
N PHE A 562 -12.80 -9.22 -3.77
CA PHE A 562 -13.68 -9.98 -2.88
C PHE A 562 -13.46 -11.48 -3.05
N GLY A 563 -14.12 -12.28 -2.21
CA GLY A 563 -14.10 -13.73 -2.36
C GLY A 563 -15.48 -14.35 -2.25
N ILE A 564 -15.60 -15.54 -2.80
CA ILE A 564 -16.73 -16.45 -2.58
C ILE A 564 -16.18 -17.66 -1.84
N HIS A 565 -16.84 -18.03 -0.75
CA HIS A 565 -16.58 -19.25 -0.03
C HIS A 565 -17.78 -20.18 -0.14
N PHE A 566 -17.61 -21.25 -0.91
CA PHE A 566 -18.61 -22.31 -1.03
C PHE A 566 -18.39 -23.33 0.09
N TYR A 567 -19.40 -23.53 0.90
CA TYR A 567 -19.34 -24.51 1.97
C TYR A 567 -20.53 -25.48 1.93
N GLU A 568 -20.26 -26.73 2.23
CA GLU A 568 -21.22 -27.83 2.37
C GLU A 568 -20.45 -29.04 2.90
N GLN A 569 -21.15 -30.03 3.43
CA GLN A 569 -20.55 -31.30 3.86
C GLN A 569 -19.81 -32.00 2.73
N SER A 570 -19.00 -32.98 3.09
CA SER A 570 -18.20 -33.78 2.18
C SER A 570 -19.02 -34.34 1.00
N SER A 571 -18.39 -34.44 -0.18
CA SER A 571 -18.97 -35.00 -1.42
C SER A 571 -20.15 -34.20 -2.05
N ALA A 572 -20.21 -32.90 -1.79
CA ALA A 572 -21.22 -32.02 -2.38
C ALA A 572 -20.85 -31.42 -3.74
N GLY A 573 -19.61 -31.59 -4.21
CA GLY A 573 -19.13 -31.00 -5.48
C GLY A 573 -18.33 -29.70 -5.34
N LYS A 574 -17.89 -29.33 -4.15
CA LYS A 574 -17.11 -28.11 -3.85
C LYS A 574 -15.84 -28.00 -4.72
N THR A 575 -14.98 -29.02 -4.66
CA THR A 575 -13.75 -29.09 -5.44
C THR A 575 -14.03 -29.10 -6.95
N THR A 576 -15.10 -29.77 -7.39
CA THR A 576 -15.53 -29.73 -8.80
C THR A 576 -15.87 -28.30 -9.22
N THR A 577 -16.64 -27.57 -8.41
CA THR A 577 -16.99 -26.17 -8.67
C THR A 577 -15.77 -25.26 -8.74
N ALA A 578 -14.81 -25.46 -7.83
CA ALA A 578 -13.54 -24.70 -7.85
C ALA A 578 -12.69 -25.04 -9.09
N ASN A 579 -12.61 -26.31 -9.46
CA ASN A 579 -11.81 -26.76 -10.59
C ASN A 579 -12.36 -26.31 -11.94
N ILE A 580 -13.68 -26.34 -12.15
CA ILE A 580 -14.28 -25.80 -13.40
C ILE A 580 -14.04 -24.30 -13.54
N ALA A 581 -14.06 -23.55 -12.45
CA ALA A 581 -13.73 -22.12 -12.45
C ALA A 581 -12.25 -21.88 -12.77
N SER A 582 -11.34 -22.64 -12.13
CA SER A 582 -9.89 -22.53 -12.33
C SER A 582 -9.46 -22.96 -13.73
N SER A 583 -10.17 -23.93 -14.34
CA SER A 583 -9.90 -24.42 -15.68
C SER A 583 -10.01 -23.34 -16.76
N LEU A 584 -10.68 -22.24 -16.46
CA LEU A 584 -10.72 -21.09 -17.36
C LEU A 584 -9.30 -20.57 -17.66
N TYR A 585 -8.41 -20.61 -16.68
CA TYR A 585 -7.07 -20.00 -16.76
C TYR A 585 -5.91 -20.99 -16.89
N GLY A 586 -6.06 -22.24 -16.48
CA GLY A 586 -4.99 -23.20 -16.54
C GLY A 586 -5.39 -24.57 -16.00
N GLU A 587 -4.40 -25.42 -15.73
CA GLU A 587 -4.59 -26.74 -15.17
C GLU A 587 -5.07 -26.64 -13.73
N PRO A 588 -6.31 -27.09 -13.39
CA PRO A 588 -6.93 -26.77 -12.11
C PRO A 588 -6.20 -27.29 -10.87
N ASP A 589 -5.61 -28.48 -10.94
CA ASP A 589 -4.91 -29.08 -9.81
C ASP A 589 -3.57 -28.35 -9.54
N ALA A 590 -2.90 -27.85 -10.58
CA ALA A 590 -1.67 -27.06 -10.46
C ALA A 590 -1.92 -25.60 -10.04
N LEU A 591 -3.11 -25.04 -10.36
CA LEU A 591 -3.49 -23.68 -9.93
C LEU A 591 -3.98 -23.65 -8.48
N ARG A 592 -4.32 -24.80 -7.90
CA ARG A 592 -4.92 -24.89 -6.57
C ARG A 592 -3.95 -24.43 -5.48
N LEU A 593 -4.37 -23.42 -4.73
CA LEU A 593 -3.74 -22.95 -3.52
C LEU A 593 -4.52 -23.42 -2.29
N THR A 594 -3.93 -23.34 -1.11
CA THR A 594 -4.58 -23.73 0.14
C THR A 594 -4.53 -22.59 1.17
N TRP A 595 -5.46 -22.61 2.13
CA TRP A 595 -5.40 -21.72 3.29
C TRP A 595 -4.27 -22.05 4.27
N PHE A 596 -3.63 -23.20 4.10
CA PHE A 596 -2.48 -23.60 4.91
C PHE A 596 -1.22 -22.82 4.48
N GLY A 597 -1.09 -21.62 5.02
CA GLY A 597 0.02 -20.71 4.70
C GLY A 597 0.12 -19.57 5.70
N THR A 598 1.26 -18.90 5.69
CA THR A 598 1.42 -17.67 6.48
C THR A 598 0.65 -16.52 5.81
N ALA A 599 0.15 -15.55 6.59
CA ALA A 599 -0.50 -14.37 6.06
C ALA A 599 0.37 -13.59 5.06
N LEU A 600 1.71 -13.63 5.23
CA LEU A 600 2.66 -13.05 4.28
C LEU A 600 2.72 -13.86 2.97
N GLY A 601 2.71 -15.19 3.04
CA GLY A 601 2.66 -16.07 1.86
C GLY A 601 1.40 -15.82 1.05
N ILE A 602 0.23 -15.81 1.70
CA ILE A 602 -1.06 -15.49 1.07
C ILE A 602 -1.05 -14.09 0.44
N ALA A 603 -0.48 -13.07 1.13
CA ALA A 603 -0.35 -11.72 0.58
C ALA A 603 0.57 -11.65 -0.65
N ASN A 604 1.63 -12.45 -0.69
CA ASN A 604 2.52 -12.53 -1.85
C ASN A 604 1.82 -13.16 -3.05
N GLU A 605 1.09 -14.26 -2.83
CA GLU A 605 0.31 -14.89 -3.89
C GLU A 605 -0.85 -14.01 -4.36
N ALA A 606 -1.53 -13.30 -3.45
CA ALA A 606 -2.57 -12.35 -3.83
C ALA A 606 -2.02 -11.23 -4.74
N ALA A 607 -0.83 -10.73 -4.45
CA ALA A 607 -0.16 -9.74 -5.31
C ALA A 607 0.25 -10.33 -6.67
N ALA A 608 0.58 -11.62 -6.71
CA ALA A 608 0.88 -12.36 -7.94
C ALA A 608 -0.38 -12.77 -8.73
N HIS A 609 -1.56 -12.60 -8.14
CA HIS A 609 -2.88 -12.80 -8.76
C HIS A 609 -3.67 -11.48 -8.80
N ASN A 610 -2.98 -10.34 -8.90
CA ASN A 610 -3.68 -9.06 -9.02
C ASN A 610 -4.56 -9.03 -10.26
N ASP A 611 -5.79 -8.52 -10.11
CA ASP A 611 -6.85 -8.56 -11.12
C ASP A 611 -7.10 -9.98 -11.68
N GLY A 612 -6.86 -11.01 -10.88
CA GLY A 612 -6.91 -12.42 -11.25
C GLY A 612 -7.68 -13.28 -10.25
N LEU A 613 -7.98 -14.52 -10.65
CA LEU A 613 -8.63 -15.53 -9.81
C LEU A 613 -7.59 -16.15 -8.87
N MET A 614 -7.92 -16.26 -7.58
CA MET A 614 -7.12 -16.94 -6.56
C MET A 614 -7.91 -18.13 -5.99
N PRO A 615 -7.71 -19.36 -6.47
CA PRO A 615 -8.40 -20.54 -5.97
C PRO A 615 -7.76 -21.04 -4.67
N LEU A 616 -8.51 -20.96 -3.56
CA LEU A 616 -8.11 -21.34 -2.20
C LEU A 616 -8.93 -22.54 -1.76
N ASP A 617 -8.38 -23.74 -1.89
CA ASP A 617 -9.07 -24.98 -1.55
C ASP A 617 -9.04 -25.21 -0.03
N GLU A 618 -10.11 -25.77 0.44
CA GLU A 618 -10.43 -26.36 1.74
C GLU A 618 -9.92 -25.61 2.99
N VAL A 619 -10.78 -24.77 3.53
CA VAL A 619 -10.64 -24.26 4.88
C VAL A 619 -10.79 -25.40 5.87
N GLY A 620 -9.78 -25.75 6.63
CA GLY A 620 -9.83 -26.79 7.64
C GLY A 620 -8.73 -27.86 7.52
N GLN A 621 -8.09 -28.00 6.39
CA GLN A 621 -6.94 -28.90 6.25
C GLN A 621 -5.70 -28.36 6.96
N GLY A 622 -5.58 -28.59 8.27
CA GLY A 622 -4.39 -28.26 9.06
C GLY A 622 -4.15 -26.76 9.27
N ALA A 623 -5.06 -25.90 8.84
CA ALA A 623 -4.93 -24.47 9.05
C ALA A 623 -5.44 -24.07 10.45
N ASP A 624 -4.62 -23.33 11.19
CA ASP A 624 -5.04 -22.71 12.43
C ASP A 624 -6.11 -21.62 12.12
N PRO A 625 -7.31 -21.66 12.77
CA PRO A 625 -8.37 -20.69 12.51
C PRO A 625 -7.96 -19.23 12.67
N ASP A 626 -7.02 -18.92 13.58
CA ASP A 626 -6.42 -17.61 13.76
C ASP A 626 -5.58 -17.16 12.55
N SER A 627 -4.84 -18.10 11.97
CA SER A 627 -4.04 -17.85 10.77
C SER A 627 -4.96 -17.60 9.57
N VAL A 628 -6.03 -18.35 9.42
CA VAL A 628 -7.04 -18.14 8.37
C VAL A 628 -7.72 -16.79 8.52
N ALA A 629 -8.14 -16.39 9.73
CA ALA A 629 -8.75 -15.10 9.99
C ALA A 629 -7.83 -13.93 9.60
N LYS A 630 -6.55 -14.01 9.97
CA LYS A 630 -5.53 -13.00 9.62
C LYS A 630 -5.27 -12.96 8.12
N SER A 631 -5.19 -14.12 7.49
CA SER A 631 -4.94 -14.25 6.05
C SER A 631 -6.12 -13.72 5.23
N ALA A 632 -7.36 -14.05 5.61
CA ALA A 632 -8.57 -13.54 4.98
C ALA A 632 -8.67 -12.00 5.12
N TYR A 633 -8.39 -11.46 6.31
CA TYR A 633 -8.36 -10.02 6.51
C TYR A 633 -7.32 -9.34 5.60
N THR A 634 -6.11 -9.87 5.52
CA THR A 634 -5.04 -9.32 4.68
C THR A 634 -5.40 -9.41 3.20
N LEU A 635 -5.88 -10.59 2.76
CA LEU A 635 -6.25 -10.85 1.36
C LEU A 635 -7.28 -9.84 0.84
N PHE A 636 -8.37 -9.67 1.57
CA PHE A 636 -9.47 -8.80 1.11
C PHE A 636 -9.30 -7.32 1.47
N ASN A 637 -8.28 -6.97 2.26
CA ASN A 637 -7.90 -5.57 2.45
C ASN A 637 -7.10 -5.03 1.25
N GLY A 638 -6.55 -5.91 0.40
CA GLY A 638 -5.87 -5.54 -0.84
C GLY A 638 -4.53 -4.82 -0.64
N VAL A 639 -3.99 -4.82 0.58
CA VAL A 639 -2.76 -4.11 0.93
C VAL A 639 -1.90 -4.98 1.84
N GLY A 640 -0.65 -5.15 1.46
CA GLY A 640 0.33 -5.92 2.22
C GLY A 640 0.78 -5.21 3.50
N LYS A 641 1.44 -5.98 4.39
CA LYS A 641 2.03 -5.42 5.60
C LYS A 641 3.25 -4.55 5.25
N LEU A 642 3.32 -3.35 5.82
CA LEU A 642 4.48 -2.49 5.71
C LEU A 642 5.71 -3.18 6.34
N GLN A 643 6.83 -3.23 5.61
CA GLN A 643 8.06 -3.89 6.04
C GLN A 643 9.27 -2.99 5.80
N GLY A 644 10.18 -2.92 6.76
CA GLY A 644 11.45 -2.20 6.61
C GLY A 644 12.34 -2.82 5.51
N ALA A 645 13.03 -1.97 4.76
CA ALA A 645 14.06 -2.40 3.82
C ALA A 645 15.42 -2.53 4.54
N LYS A 646 16.30 -3.39 4.02
CA LYS A 646 17.65 -3.59 4.58
C LYS A 646 18.54 -2.35 4.51
N GLU A 647 18.30 -1.52 3.51
CA GLU A 647 19.08 -0.31 3.19
C GLU A 647 18.51 0.97 3.81
N GLY A 648 17.55 0.82 4.73
CA GLY A 648 16.80 1.93 5.34
C GLY A 648 15.49 2.23 4.61
N GLY A 649 14.53 2.86 5.31
CA GLY A 649 13.19 3.08 4.79
C GLY A 649 12.32 1.83 4.78
N ASN A 650 11.26 1.83 3.98
CA ASN A 650 10.32 0.73 3.86
C ASN A 650 10.42 0.08 2.48
N ARG A 651 10.17 -1.23 2.43
CA ARG A 651 9.94 -1.95 1.17
C ARG A 651 8.67 -1.44 0.50
N ASP A 652 8.56 -1.65 -0.80
CA ASP A 652 7.37 -1.31 -1.54
C ASP A 652 6.13 -1.98 -0.97
N LEU A 653 5.09 -1.18 -0.78
CA LEU A 653 3.82 -1.65 -0.28
C LEU A 653 3.08 -2.38 -1.39
N LYS A 654 3.02 -3.70 -1.32
CA LYS A 654 2.25 -4.49 -2.28
C LYS A 654 0.76 -4.16 -2.16
N ARG A 655 0.11 -3.98 -3.31
CA ARG A 655 -1.33 -3.78 -3.44
C ARG A 655 -1.87 -4.75 -4.47
N TRP A 656 -3.10 -5.20 -4.26
CA TRP A 656 -3.76 -6.12 -5.18
C TRP A 656 -5.27 -6.00 -5.11
N ARG A 657 -5.91 -6.45 -6.15
CA ARG A 657 -7.33 -6.75 -6.22
C ARG A 657 -7.45 -8.16 -6.76
N THR A 658 -8.07 -9.04 -6.04
CA THR A 658 -8.27 -10.43 -6.49
C THR A 658 -9.72 -10.83 -6.29
N VAL A 659 -10.18 -11.78 -7.10
CA VAL A 659 -11.37 -12.56 -6.78
C VAL A 659 -10.89 -13.91 -6.24
N ALA A 660 -11.15 -14.17 -4.96
CA ALA A 660 -10.82 -15.46 -4.36
C ALA A 660 -12.02 -16.41 -4.47
N LEU A 661 -11.73 -17.65 -4.86
CA LEU A 661 -12.71 -18.74 -4.81
C LEU A 661 -12.25 -19.75 -3.76
N SER A 662 -13.00 -19.85 -2.68
CA SER A 662 -12.66 -20.66 -1.52
C SER A 662 -13.68 -21.77 -1.31
N THR A 663 -13.24 -22.89 -0.73
CA THR A 663 -14.11 -24.02 -0.38
C THR A 663 -13.88 -24.46 1.07
N GLY A 664 -14.89 -25.07 1.68
CA GLY A 664 -14.82 -25.61 3.04
C GLY A 664 -16.01 -26.50 3.42
N GLU A 665 -15.89 -27.23 4.53
CA GLU A 665 -16.99 -28.04 5.06
C GLU A 665 -17.98 -27.22 5.89
N MET A 666 -17.59 -26.04 6.35
CA MET A 666 -18.40 -25.10 7.11
C MET A 666 -18.11 -23.67 6.64
N ASP A 667 -19.00 -22.75 6.93
CA ASP A 667 -18.76 -21.34 6.67
C ASP A 667 -17.56 -20.78 7.47
N ILE A 668 -16.96 -19.72 6.98
CA ILE A 668 -15.74 -19.12 7.56
C ILE A 668 -15.98 -18.59 8.99
N GLU A 669 -17.19 -18.10 9.28
CA GLU A 669 -17.53 -17.58 10.62
C GLU A 669 -17.52 -18.70 11.65
N THR A 670 -18.21 -19.78 11.36
CA THR A 670 -18.22 -20.98 12.19
C THR A 670 -16.81 -21.55 12.35
N PHE A 671 -16.04 -21.64 11.27
CA PHE A 671 -14.65 -22.11 11.34
C PHE A 671 -13.79 -21.26 12.28
N ILE A 672 -13.84 -19.93 12.17
CA ILE A 672 -13.06 -19.03 13.01
C ILE A 672 -13.57 -19.06 14.47
N ALA A 673 -14.89 -19.25 14.67
CA ALA A 673 -15.49 -19.37 15.99
C ALA A 673 -14.98 -20.61 16.76
N THR A 674 -14.53 -21.68 16.08
CA THR A 674 -13.93 -22.85 16.74
C THR A 674 -12.67 -22.50 17.56
N ALA A 675 -11.97 -21.41 17.23
CA ALA A 675 -10.85 -20.88 18.02
C ALA A 675 -11.27 -19.91 19.15
N GLY A 676 -12.57 -19.82 19.45
CA GLY A 676 -13.10 -18.90 20.45
C GLY A 676 -13.05 -17.42 20.04
N ARG A 677 -12.92 -17.14 18.75
CA ARG A 677 -12.87 -15.77 18.20
C ARG A 677 -14.12 -15.40 17.45
N LYS A 678 -14.53 -14.14 17.55
CA LYS A 678 -15.61 -13.57 16.76
C LYS A 678 -15.08 -12.95 15.47
N VAL A 679 -15.74 -13.24 14.36
CA VAL A 679 -15.45 -12.62 13.06
C VAL A 679 -16.02 -11.21 13.04
N LYS A 680 -15.26 -10.26 12.53
CA LYS A 680 -15.75 -8.88 12.36
C LYS A 680 -16.66 -8.80 11.14
N ALA A 681 -17.80 -8.14 11.26
CA ALA A 681 -18.78 -7.97 10.19
C ALA A 681 -18.19 -7.46 8.86
N GLY A 682 -17.14 -6.61 8.91
CA GLY A 682 -16.43 -6.16 7.71
C GLY A 682 -15.67 -7.25 6.94
N GLN A 683 -15.38 -8.41 7.56
CA GLN A 683 -14.77 -9.56 6.87
C GLN A 683 -15.82 -10.35 6.09
N LEU A 684 -17.02 -10.49 6.64
CA LEU A 684 -18.13 -11.25 6.06
C LEU A 684 -18.70 -10.60 4.78
N VAL A 685 -18.58 -9.28 4.64
CA VAL A 685 -19.01 -8.59 3.41
C VAL A 685 -17.96 -8.65 2.29
N ARG A 686 -16.76 -9.15 2.59
CA ARG A 686 -15.68 -9.29 1.59
C ARG A 686 -15.42 -10.72 1.17
N LEU A 687 -15.75 -11.69 2.02
CA LEU A 687 -15.76 -13.11 1.69
C LEU A 687 -17.18 -13.64 1.86
N LEU A 688 -17.85 -13.86 0.76
CA LEU A 688 -19.27 -14.24 0.69
C LEU A 688 -19.41 -15.73 1.03
N ASN A 689 -19.94 -16.05 2.20
CA ASN A 689 -20.27 -17.43 2.58
C ASN A 689 -21.54 -17.85 1.84
N ILE A 690 -21.44 -18.77 0.91
CA ILE A 690 -22.58 -19.27 0.11
C ILE A 690 -22.69 -20.76 0.31
N PRO A 691 -23.83 -21.27 0.85
CA PRO A 691 -24.06 -22.71 0.88
C PRO A 691 -24.03 -23.26 -0.54
N LEU A 692 -23.22 -24.27 -0.77
CA LEU A 692 -23.11 -24.88 -2.08
C LEU A 692 -24.31 -25.79 -2.33
N GLU A 693 -25.05 -25.50 -3.40
CA GLU A 693 -26.11 -26.37 -3.86
C GLU A 693 -25.56 -27.52 -4.71
N LYS A 694 -25.97 -28.74 -4.39
CA LYS A 694 -25.65 -29.92 -5.21
C LYS A 694 -26.20 -29.77 -6.62
N SER A 695 -25.47 -30.27 -7.59
CA SER A 695 -25.91 -30.28 -8.99
C SER A 695 -27.30 -30.93 -9.12
N GLN A 696 -28.21 -30.18 -9.69
CA GLN A 696 -29.57 -30.61 -10.01
C GLN A 696 -29.69 -30.97 -11.50
N GLN A 697 -29.03 -30.22 -12.35
CA GLN A 697 -29.00 -30.47 -13.80
C GLN A 697 -27.82 -31.38 -14.14
N HIS A 698 -28.09 -32.63 -14.42
CA HIS A 698 -27.09 -33.64 -14.76
C HIS A 698 -26.83 -33.80 -16.27
N HIS A 699 -27.59 -33.10 -17.11
CA HIS A 699 -27.56 -33.19 -18.58
C HIS A 699 -27.75 -34.65 -19.04
N GLU A 700 -26.87 -35.18 -19.89
CA GLU A 700 -26.95 -36.53 -20.42
C GLU A 700 -26.42 -37.63 -19.46
N THR A 701 -25.91 -37.22 -18.27
CA THR A 701 -25.35 -38.18 -17.31
C THR A 701 -26.41 -38.78 -16.39
N ALA A 702 -26.17 -40.00 -15.93
CA ALA A 702 -27.16 -40.77 -15.18
C ALA A 702 -27.44 -40.23 -13.75
N ASN A 703 -26.48 -39.54 -13.13
CA ASN A 703 -26.60 -39.05 -11.76
C ASN A 703 -25.49 -38.02 -11.46
N GLY A 704 -25.54 -37.40 -10.29
CA GLY A 704 -24.58 -36.38 -9.87
C GLY A 704 -23.11 -36.85 -9.84
N LYS A 705 -22.85 -38.13 -9.52
CA LYS A 705 -21.49 -38.67 -9.57
C LYS A 705 -20.99 -38.73 -11.03
N ALA A 706 -21.79 -39.31 -11.92
CA ALA A 706 -21.45 -39.39 -13.36
C ALA A 706 -21.28 -38.00 -13.96
N HIS A 707 -22.07 -37.00 -13.50
CA HIS A 707 -21.93 -35.61 -13.90
C HIS A 707 -20.61 -35.00 -13.40
N ALA A 708 -20.23 -35.23 -12.14
CA ALA A 708 -18.94 -34.77 -11.62
C ALA A 708 -17.75 -35.43 -12.34
N ASP A 709 -17.84 -36.71 -12.68
CA ASP A 709 -16.82 -37.43 -13.45
C ASP A 709 -16.71 -36.87 -14.89
N ALA A 710 -17.85 -36.58 -15.54
CA ALA A 710 -17.89 -35.93 -16.86
C ALA A 710 -17.28 -34.50 -16.84
N LEU A 711 -17.58 -33.71 -15.81
CA LEU A 711 -16.95 -32.40 -15.62
C LEU A 711 -15.44 -32.51 -15.43
N LYS A 712 -14.99 -33.51 -14.65
CA LYS A 712 -13.58 -33.78 -14.43
C LYS A 712 -12.87 -34.09 -15.74
N ASP A 713 -13.43 -34.98 -16.53
CA ASP A 713 -12.89 -35.30 -17.86
C ASP A 713 -12.88 -34.07 -18.78
N ALA A 714 -13.94 -33.29 -18.79
CA ALA A 714 -14.05 -32.08 -19.58
C ALA A 714 -12.94 -31.05 -19.25
N TYR A 715 -12.72 -30.72 -17.98
CA TYR A 715 -11.70 -29.74 -17.61
C TYR A 715 -10.27 -30.28 -17.63
N GLN A 716 -10.04 -31.59 -17.62
CA GLN A 716 -8.73 -32.19 -17.84
C GLN A 716 -8.27 -32.14 -19.30
N HIS A 717 -9.21 -31.98 -20.24
CA HIS A 717 -8.96 -31.88 -21.66
C HIS A 717 -9.09 -30.47 -22.22
N ASN A 718 -9.78 -29.57 -21.51
CA ASN A 718 -10.00 -28.21 -21.96
C ASN A 718 -9.76 -27.24 -20.80
N TYR A 719 -8.60 -26.57 -20.79
CA TYR A 719 -8.26 -25.54 -19.79
C TYR A 719 -7.34 -24.47 -20.38
N GLY A 720 -7.37 -23.28 -19.80
CA GLY A 720 -6.47 -22.15 -20.08
C GLY A 720 -6.79 -21.34 -21.34
N ALA A 721 -7.30 -21.97 -22.40
CA ALA A 721 -7.60 -21.30 -23.68
C ALA A 721 -8.76 -20.32 -23.56
N ALA A 722 -9.82 -20.69 -22.87
CA ALA A 722 -11.02 -19.86 -22.71
C ALA A 722 -10.74 -18.58 -21.90
N GLY A 723 -9.88 -18.67 -20.89
CA GLY A 723 -9.45 -17.51 -20.10
C GLY A 723 -8.63 -16.51 -20.89
N ARG A 724 -7.75 -16.97 -21.76
CA ARG A 724 -6.96 -16.13 -22.66
C ARG A 724 -7.85 -15.42 -23.67
N PHE A 725 -8.83 -16.16 -24.24
CA PHE A 725 -9.85 -15.59 -25.11
C PHE A 725 -10.66 -14.52 -24.37
N TRP A 726 -11.08 -14.79 -23.13
CA TRP A 726 -11.80 -13.84 -22.28
C TRP A 726 -11.02 -12.56 -22.02
N ILE A 727 -9.76 -12.69 -21.58
CA ILE A 727 -8.89 -11.55 -21.32
C ILE A 727 -8.67 -10.72 -22.59
N LYS A 728 -8.45 -11.38 -23.73
CA LYS A 728 -8.33 -10.70 -25.02
C LYS A 728 -9.62 -9.95 -25.39
N HIS A 729 -10.77 -10.57 -25.18
CA HIS A 729 -12.06 -9.93 -25.40
C HIS A 729 -12.22 -8.69 -24.50
N LEU A 730 -11.84 -8.77 -23.22
CA LEU A 730 -11.84 -7.63 -22.32
C LEU A 730 -10.88 -6.53 -22.78
N ALA A 731 -9.67 -6.88 -23.21
CA ALA A 731 -8.69 -5.92 -23.71
C ALA A 731 -9.20 -5.12 -24.89
N ASP A 732 -9.94 -5.78 -25.79
CA ASP A 732 -10.50 -5.19 -27.01
C ASP A 732 -11.80 -4.38 -26.73
N HIS A 733 -12.51 -4.64 -25.60
CA HIS A 733 -13.84 -4.09 -25.29
C HIS A 733 -13.94 -3.45 -23.90
N GLN A 734 -12.87 -2.80 -23.41
CA GLN A 734 -12.78 -2.29 -22.03
C GLN A 734 -13.96 -1.40 -21.62
N GLN A 735 -14.35 -0.45 -22.47
CA GLN A 735 -15.44 0.49 -22.16
C GLN A 735 -16.80 -0.20 -22.05
N GLN A 736 -17.07 -1.19 -22.93
CA GLN A 736 -18.29 -1.99 -22.85
C GLN A 736 -18.32 -2.84 -21.58
N ALA A 737 -17.19 -3.44 -21.20
CA ALA A 737 -17.03 -4.20 -19.97
C ALA A 737 -17.32 -3.34 -18.72
N ILE A 738 -16.75 -2.13 -18.66
CA ILE A 738 -17.03 -1.16 -17.58
C ILE A 738 -18.50 -0.77 -17.55
N SER A 739 -19.08 -0.52 -18.71
CA SER A 739 -20.51 -0.14 -18.82
C SER A 739 -21.43 -1.28 -18.37
N ALA A 740 -21.08 -2.54 -18.67
CA ALA A 740 -21.84 -3.71 -18.23
C ALA A 740 -21.84 -3.83 -16.68
N VAL A 741 -20.70 -3.60 -16.03
CA VAL A 741 -20.63 -3.58 -14.56
C VAL A 741 -21.51 -2.50 -13.96
N ARG A 742 -21.44 -1.26 -14.48
CA ARG A 742 -22.25 -0.14 -13.99
C ARG A 742 -23.76 -0.39 -14.16
N ALA A 743 -24.16 -0.96 -15.30
CA ALA A 743 -25.55 -1.31 -15.55
C ALA A 743 -26.07 -2.40 -14.59
N ALA A 744 -25.24 -3.40 -14.31
CA ALA A 744 -25.58 -4.41 -13.32
C ALA A 744 -25.65 -3.84 -11.89
N GLU A 745 -24.72 -2.98 -11.48
CA GLU A 745 -24.75 -2.31 -10.18
C GLU A 745 -26.02 -1.47 -10.00
N GLU A 746 -26.47 -0.73 -11.04
CA GLU A 746 -27.70 0.05 -10.98
C GLU A 746 -28.94 -0.85 -10.89
N ARG A 747 -28.96 -1.94 -11.66
CA ARG A 747 -30.03 -2.93 -11.56
C ARG A 747 -30.09 -3.53 -10.15
N TRP A 748 -28.96 -3.95 -9.58
CA TRP A 748 -28.93 -4.55 -8.26
C TRP A 748 -29.29 -3.54 -7.16
N ARG A 749 -28.91 -2.27 -7.30
CA ARG A 749 -29.33 -1.21 -6.38
C ARG A 749 -30.85 -1.05 -6.33
N SER A 750 -31.53 -1.20 -7.47
CA SER A 750 -32.99 -1.14 -7.53
C SER A 750 -33.69 -2.41 -7.06
N LEU A 751 -33.00 -3.56 -7.04
CA LEU A 751 -33.55 -4.84 -6.57
C LEU A 751 -33.55 -4.98 -5.05
N ILE A 752 -32.58 -4.35 -4.37
CA ILE A 752 -32.43 -4.48 -2.92
C ILE A 752 -33.33 -3.45 -2.23
N PRO A 753 -34.22 -3.86 -1.33
CA PRO A 753 -35.06 -2.95 -0.56
C PRO A 753 -34.22 -1.94 0.24
N ALA A 754 -34.68 -0.69 0.30
CA ALA A 754 -33.93 0.40 0.94
C ALA A 754 -33.76 0.26 2.46
N ASP A 755 -34.60 -0.55 3.09
CA ASP A 755 -34.58 -0.87 4.53
C ASP A 755 -33.57 -1.97 4.88
N TYR A 756 -33.00 -2.65 3.87
CA TYR A 756 -31.92 -3.62 4.13
C TYR A 756 -30.66 -2.94 4.61
N GLY A 757 -29.89 -3.61 5.48
CA GLY A 757 -28.67 -3.08 6.08
C GLY A 757 -27.59 -2.71 5.04
N GLU A 758 -26.77 -1.68 5.32
CA GLU A 758 -25.70 -1.24 4.43
C GLU A 758 -24.74 -2.35 3.99
N GLN A 759 -24.57 -3.39 4.81
CA GLN A 759 -23.76 -4.55 4.49
C GLN A 759 -24.35 -5.36 3.34
N VAL A 760 -25.69 -5.51 3.30
CA VAL A 760 -26.41 -6.20 2.22
C VAL A 760 -26.22 -5.43 0.90
N HIS A 761 -26.35 -4.10 0.92
CA HIS A 761 -26.11 -3.27 -0.27
C HIS A 761 -24.67 -3.40 -0.79
N ARG A 762 -23.66 -3.48 0.10
CA ARG A 762 -22.27 -3.69 -0.29
C ARG A 762 -22.03 -5.06 -0.91
N VAL A 763 -22.67 -6.10 -0.39
CA VAL A 763 -22.59 -7.46 -0.94
C VAL A 763 -23.35 -7.55 -2.25
N ALA A 764 -24.51 -6.92 -2.36
CA ALA A 764 -25.27 -6.86 -3.62
C ALA A 764 -24.45 -6.28 -4.77
N ALA A 765 -23.61 -5.26 -4.52
CA ALA A 765 -22.69 -4.75 -5.52
C ALA A 765 -21.68 -5.80 -6.02
N ARG A 766 -21.27 -6.76 -5.19
CA ARG A 766 -20.39 -7.87 -5.61
C ARG A 766 -21.12 -8.89 -6.47
N PHE A 767 -22.37 -9.20 -6.12
CA PHE A 767 -23.22 -10.03 -6.96
C PHE A 767 -23.54 -9.35 -8.30
N ALA A 768 -23.64 -8.03 -8.33
CA ALA A 768 -23.76 -7.26 -9.58
C ALA A 768 -22.55 -7.45 -10.49
N VAL A 769 -21.33 -7.46 -9.91
CA VAL A 769 -20.09 -7.73 -10.68
C VAL A 769 -20.09 -9.16 -11.23
N LEU A 770 -20.54 -10.16 -10.45
CA LEU A 770 -20.64 -11.54 -10.90
C LEU A 770 -21.67 -11.67 -12.05
N GLU A 771 -22.81 -11.00 -11.96
CA GLU A 771 -23.80 -10.96 -13.00
C GLU A 771 -23.26 -10.31 -14.28
N ALA A 772 -22.62 -9.15 -14.15
CA ALA A 772 -22.00 -8.48 -15.29
C ALA A 772 -20.95 -9.36 -15.96
N ALA A 773 -20.15 -10.08 -15.16
CA ALA A 773 -19.12 -11.00 -15.66
C ALA A 773 -19.74 -12.17 -16.45
N LEU A 774 -20.83 -12.75 -15.98
CA LEU A 774 -21.54 -13.82 -16.72
C LEU A 774 -22.22 -13.29 -17.97
N LEU A 775 -22.89 -12.15 -17.89
CA LEU A 775 -23.57 -11.55 -19.05
C LEU A 775 -22.60 -11.14 -20.15
N PHE A 776 -21.53 -10.43 -19.79
CA PHE A 776 -20.51 -10.00 -20.75
C PHE A 776 -19.62 -11.18 -21.20
N GLY A 777 -19.41 -12.17 -20.30
CA GLY A 777 -18.70 -13.41 -20.56
C GLY A 777 -19.53 -14.48 -21.30
N SER A 778 -20.76 -14.18 -21.74
CA SER A 778 -21.57 -15.10 -22.55
C SER A 778 -20.89 -15.50 -23.87
N VAL A 779 -20.00 -14.66 -24.36
CA VAL A 779 -19.12 -14.97 -25.53
C VAL A 779 -18.22 -16.18 -25.25
N VAL A 780 -17.87 -16.43 -24.00
CA VAL A 780 -17.06 -17.57 -23.54
C VAL A 780 -17.92 -18.76 -23.21
N THR A 781 -18.99 -18.54 -22.44
CA THR A 781 -19.84 -19.61 -21.88
C THR A 781 -20.96 -20.07 -22.81
N GLY A 782 -21.43 -19.20 -23.71
CA GLY A 782 -22.61 -19.45 -24.56
C GLY A 782 -23.93 -19.47 -23.78
N TRP A 783 -23.98 -18.98 -22.53
CA TRP A 783 -25.16 -19.00 -21.69
C TRP A 783 -26.14 -17.87 -22.03
N ASP A 784 -27.43 -18.13 -21.84
CA ASP A 784 -28.45 -17.13 -21.96
C ASP A 784 -28.40 -16.09 -20.82
N ALA A 785 -28.81 -14.88 -21.17
CA ALA A 785 -28.73 -13.75 -20.20
C ALA A 785 -29.66 -13.96 -18.99
N GLN A 786 -30.86 -14.58 -19.19
CA GLN A 786 -31.78 -14.82 -18.07
C GLN A 786 -31.26 -15.92 -17.16
N GLU A 787 -30.71 -17.00 -17.71
CA GLU A 787 -30.06 -18.07 -16.90
C GLU A 787 -28.92 -17.55 -16.06
N CYS A 788 -28.09 -16.63 -16.60
CA CYS A 788 -27.03 -15.98 -15.86
C CYS A 788 -27.57 -15.17 -14.67
N ARG A 789 -28.62 -14.38 -14.89
CA ARG A 789 -29.26 -13.60 -13.82
C ARG A 789 -29.88 -14.50 -12.76
N ASP A 790 -30.61 -15.53 -13.18
CA ASP A 790 -31.28 -16.46 -12.27
C ASP A 790 -30.25 -17.19 -11.37
N ALA A 791 -29.12 -17.61 -11.94
CA ALA A 791 -28.06 -18.27 -11.21
C ALA A 791 -27.44 -17.34 -10.15
N ILE A 792 -27.18 -16.08 -10.49
CA ILE A 792 -26.59 -15.13 -9.54
C ILE A 792 -27.60 -14.71 -8.47
N GLN A 793 -28.87 -14.48 -8.87
CA GLN A 793 -29.96 -14.19 -7.92
C GLN A 793 -30.19 -15.35 -6.94
N HIS A 794 -30.12 -16.59 -7.43
CA HIS A 794 -30.22 -17.78 -6.58
C HIS A 794 -29.13 -17.81 -5.50
N ASN A 795 -27.87 -17.60 -5.87
CA ASN A 795 -26.75 -17.57 -4.91
C ASN A 795 -26.85 -16.38 -3.94
N PHE A 796 -27.35 -15.23 -4.39
CA PHE A 796 -27.63 -14.11 -3.50
C PHE A 796 -28.73 -14.45 -2.49
N ASN A 797 -29.81 -15.09 -2.93
CA ASN A 797 -30.90 -15.52 -2.05
C ASN A 797 -30.44 -16.56 -1.02
N ALA A 798 -29.57 -17.49 -1.43
CA ALA A 798 -28.92 -18.43 -0.52
C ALA A 798 -28.04 -17.71 0.52
N TRP A 799 -27.23 -16.74 0.06
CA TRP A 799 -26.40 -15.96 0.94
C TRP A 799 -27.21 -15.13 1.96
N ILE A 800 -28.25 -14.42 1.50
CA ILE A 800 -29.03 -13.53 2.37
C ILE A 800 -29.88 -14.30 3.39
N LYS A 801 -30.31 -15.52 3.04
CA LYS A 801 -31.00 -16.41 3.97
C LYS A 801 -30.14 -16.74 5.19
N GLU A 802 -28.82 -16.93 5.01
CA GLU A 802 -27.87 -17.22 6.08
C GLU A 802 -27.36 -15.95 6.78
N PHE A 803 -27.16 -14.88 5.99
CA PHE A 803 -26.60 -13.62 6.52
C PHE A 803 -27.65 -12.77 7.25
N GLY A 804 -28.92 -12.79 6.76
CA GLY A 804 -29.99 -11.93 7.21
C GLY A 804 -30.04 -10.59 6.46
N THR A 805 -31.17 -9.90 6.57
CA THR A 805 -31.43 -8.60 5.92
C THR A 805 -30.99 -7.41 6.75
N GLY A 806 -30.76 -7.59 8.07
CA GLY A 806 -30.39 -6.56 9.02
C GLY A 806 -28.90 -6.26 9.09
N ASN A 807 -28.53 -5.39 10.05
CA ASN A 807 -27.14 -5.15 10.36
C ASN A 807 -26.62 -6.27 11.29
N LYS A 808 -25.81 -7.17 10.77
CA LYS A 808 -25.29 -8.32 11.52
C LYS A 808 -24.51 -7.93 12.79
N GLU A 809 -23.86 -6.76 12.79
CA GLU A 809 -23.21 -6.25 14.01
C GLU A 809 -24.23 -5.88 15.10
N HIS A 810 -25.36 -5.30 14.71
CA HIS A 810 -26.47 -5.04 15.65
C HIS A 810 -27.05 -6.35 16.19
N GLN A 811 -27.24 -7.35 15.34
CA GLN A 811 -27.71 -8.66 15.76
C GLN A 811 -26.75 -9.33 16.75
N GLN A 812 -25.47 -9.33 16.48
CA GLN A 812 -24.43 -9.85 17.40
C GLN A 812 -24.43 -9.12 18.74
N ILE A 813 -24.69 -7.80 18.75
CA ILE A 813 -24.78 -6.99 19.95
C ILE A 813 -25.98 -7.42 20.79
N ILE A 814 -27.13 -7.64 20.17
CA ILE A 814 -28.35 -8.13 20.83
C ILE A 814 -28.08 -9.50 21.43
N GLU A 815 -27.68 -10.47 20.64
CA GLU A 815 -27.37 -11.84 21.02
C GLU A 815 -26.36 -11.92 22.19
N GLN A 816 -25.32 -11.10 22.15
CA GLN A 816 -24.31 -11.04 23.21
C GLN A 816 -24.89 -10.49 24.50
N THR A 817 -25.79 -9.51 24.43
CA THR A 817 -26.47 -8.94 25.58
C THR A 817 -27.42 -9.95 26.18
N GLU A 818 -28.23 -10.60 25.36
CA GLU A 818 -29.18 -11.66 25.79
C GLU A 818 -28.46 -12.84 26.41
N ALA A 819 -27.39 -13.34 25.77
CA ALA A 819 -26.59 -14.44 26.32
C ALA A 819 -26.01 -14.11 27.70
N PHE A 820 -25.53 -12.88 27.91
CA PHE A 820 -25.02 -12.45 29.20
C PHE A 820 -26.16 -12.36 30.26
N LEU A 821 -27.27 -11.77 29.88
CA LEU A 821 -28.42 -11.63 30.82
C LEU A 821 -29.08 -12.96 31.13
N ASN A 822 -29.17 -13.88 30.17
CA ASN A 822 -29.68 -15.24 30.39
C ASN A 822 -28.74 -16.03 31.32
N ALA A 823 -27.43 -15.93 31.13
CA ALA A 823 -26.45 -16.64 31.97
C ALA A 823 -26.34 -16.04 33.40
N TYR A 824 -26.42 -14.72 33.53
CA TYR A 824 -26.03 -14.02 34.75
C TYR A 824 -27.11 -13.09 35.36
N GLY A 825 -28.22 -12.85 34.65
CA GLY A 825 -29.25 -11.90 35.07
C GLY A 825 -29.90 -12.22 36.41
N LEU A 826 -30.04 -13.52 36.74
CA LEU A 826 -30.58 -13.94 38.04
C LEU A 826 -29.51 -14.08 39.12
N SER A 827 -28.28 -14.42 38.78
CA SER A 827 -27.20 -14.73 39.72
C SER A 827 -26.34 -13.53 40.12
N ARG A 828 -26.16 -12.52 39.22
CA ARG A 828 -25.27 -11.36 39.42
C ARG A 828 -26.00 -10.02 39.49
N PHE A 829 -27.33 -10.00 39.43
CA PHE A 829 -28.15 -8.79 39.63
C PHE A 829 -29.05 -8.94 40.85
N ALA A 830 -28.87 -8.04 41.82
CA ALA A 830 -29.70 -8.04 43.04
C ALA A 830 -31.13 -7.56 42.69
N PRO A 831 -32.19 -8.21 43.27
CA PRO A 831 -33.55 -7.79 43.01
C PRO A 831 -33.85 -6.43 43.68
N LEU A 832 -34.74 -5.65 43.10
CA LEU A 832 -35.32 -4.46 43.71
C LEU A 832 -36.74 -4.81 44.23
N PRO A 833 -37.17 -4.26 45.42
CA PRO A 833 -36.40 -3.39 46.32
C PRO A 833 -35.21 -4.14 46.96
N TYR A 834 -34.05 -3.44 47.05
CA TYR A 834 -32.82 -4.02 47.59
C TYR A 834 -32.94 -4.21 49.12
N ASP A 835 -32.69 -5.43 49.58
CA ASP A 835 -32.62 -5.75 51.00
C ASP A 835 -31.15 -5.86 51.44
N PRO A 836 -30.66 -4.93 52.28
CA PRO A 836 -29.26 -4.93 52.77
C PRO A 836 -28.91 -6.15 53.65
N GLN A 837 -29.92 -6.90 54.15
CA GLN A 837 -29.74 -8.11 54.97
C GLN A 837 -29.61 -9.39 54.14
N SER A 838 -29.88 -9.31 52.82
CA SER A 838 -29.68 -10.44 51.91
C SER A 838 -28.20 -10.79 51.79
N LEU A 839 -27.90 -12.06 51.51
CA LEU A 839 -26.53 -12.53 51.27
C LEU A 839 -25.88 -11.74 50.13
N PRO A 840 -24.63 -11.27 50.31
CA PRO A 840 -23.94 -10.47 49.31
C PRO A 840 -23.70 -11.31 48.05
N ILE A 841 -24.09 -10.76 46.89
CA ILE A 841 -23.83 -11.37 45.57
C ILE A 841 -22.38 -11.13 45.22
N ARG A 842 -21.63 -12.21 44.99
CA ARG A 842 -20.25 -12.13 44.49
C ARG A 842 -20.27 -11.61 43.03
N ASP A 843 -19.37 -10.68 42.75
CA ASP A 843 -19.26 -10.08 41.42
C ASP A 843 -20.58 -9.43 40.95
N LEU A 844 -21.19 -8.62 41.81
CA LEU A 844 -22.44 -7.92 41.52
C LEU A 844 -22.32 -7.08 40.26
N ALA A 845 -23.12 -7.40 39.22
CA ALA A 845 -23.13 -6.69 37.93
C ALA A 845 -24.13 -5.52 37.90
N GLY A 846 -25.07 -5.49 38.83
CA GLY A 846 -26.09 -4.45 38.91
C GLY A 846 -27.32 -4.87 39.72
N TYR A 847 -28.43 -4.21 39.41
CA TYR A 847 -29.71 -4.49 40.05
C TYR A 847 -30.76 -4.85 39.00
N ARG A 848 -31.78 -5.62 39.36
CA ARG A 848 -32.90 -5.98 38.49
C ARG A 848 -34.22 -5.62 39.10
N ASP A 849 -35.17 -5.23 38.27
CA ASP A 849 -36.56 -4.98 38.63
C ASP A 849 -37.48 -5.86 37.79
N LYS A 850 -38.45 -6.53 38.42
CA LYS A 850 -39.50 -7.22 37.68
C LYS A 850 -40.56 -6.21 37.29
N GLY A 851 -40.99 -6.25 36.06
CA GLY A 851 -42.18 -5.51 35.65
C GLY A 851 -43.40 -5.84 36.51
N LYS A 852 -44.42 -5.02 36.44
CA LYS A 852 -45.63 -5.15 37.28
C LYS A 852 -46.48 -6.38 36.92
N HIS A 853 -46.26 -6.98 35.74
CA HIS A 853 -46.92 -8.19 35.26
C HIS A 853 -45.89 -9.25 34.83
N ASP A 854 -46.24 -10.53 34.93
CA ASP A 854 -45.32 -11.64 34.59
C ASP A 854 -44.87 -11.67 33.14
N CYS A 855 -45.54 -10.95 32.23
CA CYS A 855 -45.21 -10.77 30.83
C CYS A 855 -44.41 -9.48 30.56
N ASP A 856 -44.12 -8.64 31.57
CA ASP A 856 -43.35 -7.43 31.39
C ASP A 856 -41.87 -7.76 31.30
N SER A 857 -41.12 -7.03 30.43
CA SER A 857 -39.68 -7.11 30.33
C SER A 857 -39.00 -6.82 31.68
N MET A 858 -38.06 -7.68 32.06
CA MET A 858 -37.20 -7.41 33.20
C MET A 858 -36.25 -6.25 32.92
N VAL A 859 -36.11 -5.34 33.88
CA VAL A 859 -35.24 -4.17 33.75
C VAL A 859 -33.95 -4.42 34.55
N PHE A 860 -32.82 -4.31 33.86
CA PHE A 860 -31.49 -4.46 34.44
C PHE A 860 -30.79 -3.10 34.57
N TYR A 861 -30.50 -2.67 35.77
CA TYR A 861 -29.69 -1.50 36.08
C TYR A 861 -28.23 -1.91 36.21
N THR A 862 -27.54 -1.99 35.03
CA THR A 862 -26.20 -2.56 34.88
C THR A 862 -25.12 -1.55 35.23
N PHE A 863 -24.16 -1.95 36.06
CA PHE A 863 -23.00 -1.10 36.42
C PHE A 863 -22.13 -0.81 35.15
N PRO A 864 -21.50 0.37 35.08
CA PRO A 864 -20.63 0.70 33.93
C PRO A 864 -19.54 -0.34 33.70
N ALA A 865 -18.84 -0.80 34.70
CA ALA A 865 -17.79 -1.81 34.57
C ALA A 865 -18.35 -3.13 34.00
N ALA A 866 -19.47 -3.65 34.53
CA ALA A 866 -20.05 -4.88 33.98
C ALA A 866 -20.56 -4.71 32.54
N PHE A 867 -21.09 -3.55 32.20
CA PHE A 867 -21.49 -3.25 30.82
C PHE A 867 -20.27 -3.13 29.86
N GLU A 868 -19.28 -2.33 30.24
CA GLU A 868 -18.17 -1.96 29.34
C GLU A 868 -17.15 -3.08 29.20
N ASP A 869 -16.81 -3.79 30.28
CA ASP A 869 -15.76 -4.80 30.32
C ASP A 869 -16.27 -6.22 30.02
N GLU A 870 -17.56 -6.50 30.27
CA GLU A 870 -18.13 -7.84 30.14
C GLU A 870 -19.20 -7.92 29.04
N ILE A 871 -20.29 -7.13 29.11
CA ILE A 871 -21.38 -7.20 28.11
C ILE A 871 -20.88 -6.69 26.75
N ALA A 872 -20.27 -5.52 26.70
CA ALA A 872 -19.77 -4.93 25.47
C ALA A 872 -18.38 -5.45 25.06
N ARG A 873 -17.89 -6.51 25.68
CA ARG A 873 -16.55 -7.04 25.44
C ARG A 873 -16.31 -7.35 23.97
N GLY A 874 -15.26 -6.77 23.41
CA GLY A 874 -14.90 -6.91 21.99
C GLY A 874 -15.48 -5.82 21.06
N PHE A 875 -16.31 -4.92 21.59
CA PHE A 875 -16.90 -3.79 20.90
C PHE A 875 -16.53 -2.47 21.59
N ASN A 876 -16.67 -1.36 20.87
CA ASN A 876 -16.67 -0.06 21.50
C ASN A 876 -17.95 0.12 22.32
N SER A 877 -17.85 0.34 23.62
CA SER A 877 -19.00 0.40 24.55
C SER A 877 -20.04 1.45 24.20
N LYS A 878 -19.63 2.61 23.63
CA LYS A 878 -20.55 3.66 23.17
C LYS A 878 -21.32 3.24 21.92
N HIS A 879 -20.64 2.57 20.98
CA HIS A 879 -21.27 2.03 19.78
C HIS A 879 -22.25 0.90 20.14
N PHE A 880 -21.84 0.02 21.04
CA PHE A 880 -22.67 -1.05 21.58
C PHE A 880 -23.95 -0.51 22.24
N ALA A 881 -23.81 0.47 23.13
CA ALA A 881 -24.95 1.11 23.79
C ALA A 881 -25.87 1.85 22.78
N LYS A 882 -25.31 2.47 21.71
CA LYS A 882 -26.09 3.09 20.66
C LYS A 882 -26.92 2.08 19.87
N ALA A 883 -26.34 0.95 19.55
CA ALA A 883 -27.04 -0.14 18.85
C ALA A 883 -28.19 -0.69 19.70
N LEU A 884 -27.96 -0.99 20.98
CA LEU A 884 -29.01 -1.43 21.89
C LEU A 884 -30.11 -0.37 22.11
N ALA A 885 -29.76 0.90 22.12
CA ALA A 885 -30.75 1.98 22.22
C ALA A 885 -31.61 2.07 20.94
N GLY A 886 -31.01 1.79 19.78
CA GLY A 886 -31.73 1.76 18.50
C GLY A 886 -32.77 0.65 18.38
N THR A 887 -32.56 -0.46 19.08
CA THR A 887 -33.52 -1.59 19.14
C THR A 887 -34.53 -1.46 20.31
N GLY A 888 -34.40 -0.40 21.12
CA GLY A 888 -35.24 -0.25 22.32
C GLY A 888 -34.81 -1.08 23.53
N MET A 889 -33.80 -1.93 23.37
CA MET A 889 -33.30 -2.80 24.43
C MET A 889 -32.54 -2.01 25.52
N LEU A 890 -32.02 -0.84 25.22
CA LEU A 890 -31.40 0.08 26.17
C LEU A 890 -32.14 1.42 26.19
N THR A 891 -32.51 1.90 27.38
CA THR A 891 -33.18 3.19 27.55
C THR A 891 -32.15 4.30 27.82
N PRO A 892 -31.92 5.20 26.86
CA PRO A 892 -31.02 6.33 27.05
C PRO A 892 -31.58 7.38 28.02
N PRO A 893 -30.76 8.30 28.58
CA PRO A 893 -31.23 9.38 29.42
C PRO A 893 -32.08 10.39 28.64
N ALA A 894 -33.08 10.98 29.28
CA ALA A 894 -33.96 12.00 28.68
C ALA A 894 -33.22 13.25 28.21
N SER A 895 -32.02 13.52 28.72
CA SER A 895 -31.16 14.64 28.30
C SER A 895 -30.53 14.45 26.91
N GLY A 896 -30.63 13.27 26.30
CA GLY A 896 -30.00 12.93 25.01
C GLY A 896 -28.45 12.90 25.01
N ARG A 897 -27.81 13.03 26.17
CA ARG A 897 -26.36 13.01 26.32
C ARG A 897 -25.89 11.71 26.99
N GLY A 898 -25.16 10.88 26.22
CA GLY A 898 -24.64 9.58 26.66
C GLY A 898 -25.74 8.51 26.78
N PHE A 899 -25.38 7.36 27.38
CA PHE A 899 -26.25 6.17 27.46
C PHE A 899 -26.48 5.70 28.93
N GLN A 900 -25.83 6.34 29.90
CA GLN A 900 -25.98 6.05 31.33
C GLN A 900 -27.08 6.92 31.95
N ARG A 901 -27.87 6.32 32.84
CA ARG A 901 -28.92 6.99 33.61
C ARG A 901 -28.64 6.85 35.10
N LYS A 902 -29.32 7.66 35.93
CA LYS A 902 -29.37 7.45 37.38
C LYS A 902 -30.26 6.27 37.68
N SER A 903 -29.79 5.36 38.53
CA SER A 903 -30.58 4.25 39.05
C SER A 903 -31.75 4.77 39.91
N PRO A 904 -32.78 3.97 40.22
CA PRO A 904 -33.61 4.16 41.39
C PRO A 904 -32.75 4.40 42.62
N ARG A 905 -33.35 4.96 43.70
CA ARG A 905 -32.63 5.07 44.97
C ARG A 905 -32.46 3.69 45.61
N ILE A 906 -31.21 3.27 45.76
CA ILE A 906 -30.81 2.00 46.34
C ILE A 906 -30.00 2.33 47.59
N ASP A 907 -30.44 1.93 48.75
CA ASP A 907 -29.84 2.28 50.03
C ASP A 907 -29.56 3.80 50.16
N GLY A 908 -30.57 4.63 49.79
CA GLY A 908 -30.51 6.08 49.82
C GLY A 908 -29.66 6.76 48.76
N ARG A 909 -28.95 6.03 47.92
CA ARG A 909 -28.02 6.56 46.89
C ARG A 909 -28.51 6.29 45.47
N GLN A 910 -28.12 7.15 44.56
CA GLN A 910 -28.31 6.93 43.12
C GLN A 910 -26.95 6.82 42.44
N ILE A 911 -26.79 5.80 41.62
CA ILE A 911 -25.56 5.53 40.84
C ILE A 911 -25.83 5.66 39.33
N ASN A 912 -24.78 5.85 38.55
CA ASN A 912 -24.90 5.83 37.09
C ASN A 912 -24.93 4.36 36.63
N VAL A 913 -25.86 4.02 35.76
CA VAL A 913 -26.08 2.68 35.25
C VAL A 913 -26.52 2.71 33.80
N TYR A 914 -26.30 1.60 33.07
CA TYR A 914 -26.98 1.32 31.81
C TYR A 914 -28.30 0.62 32.12
N VAL A 915 -29.41 1.08 31.53
CA VAL A 915 -30.74 0.52 31.78
C VAL A 915 -31.11 -0.37 30.61
N ILE A 916 -31.04 -1.67 30.81
CA ILE A 916 -31.27 -2.67 29.75
C ILE A 916 -32.61 -3.39 30.05
N HIS A 917 -33.41 -3.55 29.01
CA HIS A 917 -34.64 -4.31 29.03
C HIS A 917 -34.38 -5.66 28.37
N HIS A 918 -34.74 -6.74 29.07
CA HIS A 918 -34.67 -8.12 28.55
C HIS A 918 -36.04 -8.77 28.66
N LEU A 919 -36.50 -9.33 27.54
CA LEU A 919 -37.70 -10.17 27.50
C LEU A 919 -37.26 -11.58 27.80
N PRO A 920 -37.93 -12.30 28.74
CA PRO A 920 -37.65 -13.70 28.98
C PRO A 920 -37.92 -14.54 27.73
N ASP A 921 -37.07 -15.56 27.47
CA ASP A 921 -37.28 -16.51 26.38
C ASP A 921 -38.68 -17.16 26.51
N GLY A 922 -39.61 -16.86 25.62
CA GLY A 922 -40.92 -17.49 25.58
C GLY A 922 -42.02 -16.77 24.83
N GLU A 923 -41.87 -15.50 24.49
CA GLU A 923 -42.89 -14.76 23.72
C GLU A 923 -42.28 -13.99 22.55
N GLN A 924 -41.81 -14.69 21.52
CA GLN A 924 -41.79 -14.13 20.19
C GLN A 924 -43.20 -14.30 19.61
N SER A 925 -44.01 -13.26 19.68
CA SER A 925 -45.27 -13.21 18.93
C SER A 925 -44.97 -13.38 17.44
N GLU A 926 -45.54 -14.42 16.85
CA GLU A 926 -45.73 -14.53 15.42
C GLU A 926 -46.48 -13.27 14.94
N GLU A 927 -45.81 -12.38 14.22
CA GLU A 927 -46.34 -11.45 13.20
C GLU A 927 -45.47 -11.47 11.95
#